data_84c501129a655e36c2a5691d8e204453
#
_entry.id   84c501129a655e36c2a5691d8e204453
#
_cell.length_a   1.000
_cell.length_b   1.000
_cell.length_c   1.000
_cell.angle_alpha   90.00
_cell.angle_beta   90.00
_cell.angle_gamma   90.00
#
_symmetry.space_group_name_H-M   'P 1'
#
loop_
_entity.id
_entity.type
_entity.pdbx_description
1 polymer ?
#
loop_
_entity_poly.entity_id
_entity_poly.type
_entity_poly.pdbx_seq_one_letter_code
_entity_poly.pdbx_strand_id
1 'polypeptide(L)'
;MKNFNDDYYAGFDIGTDSVGYAVADTDYNLCKFKGNAMWGVDLFEESNSAAERRTLRSARRRGLRKRNRIEWLQMLFDEEISKVDNAFYQRLKESCLYLDDKSSNVPYAVFADGNYTDKEFHTDYPTIYHLRKELIKSSQPHDIRLVYLALHHIIKHRGHFLFDNMGSDFESESSFETLFDDLKLYLKEEYEIEFECNDSLRFSEILKDKTLKKTAKSSESYKLFGYSKRNNPYETALIDLMCGRNVGFSDMFGDKSFDSEEVNGITFESGYDDNENTYRDLLQEKFEPIEKAKAVYDWAILADILNGEKYNGKKYISFAKVKTYEEHSSDLKMLKDFVKERCKSLYGEIFRITKDKLDNYTAYCGKYKENGRNGVIQYRTNQADFCKYLKKRFEKLDKTGYEEMFDKIENGTFMPKIVVKDNGIIPMQVNRSELKAILKNASTYLEFLNKKDENGISVSDKIVKIFEFRIPYYVGPLNNHSLKSWLVRSDEKIYPWNFDSVVDIEQSAENFINNLTSKCTYLPTKDVIPKNSILYSAFTVLNELNNLRLDGKKPDVSLKQAIFNDLFMTHKKVRRKDLLNYLKSEKGITPDITGIDGDFKSSMRSAIEMSQFNLTDSEKGDAIKAITVFGDDKKLLRKRLKRQLGSKLSDEDIMRISKLKYKDWGRLSKEFLTEVYNVDKNTGELQFNIIHALWQTNDNLMELLGSKYGFEQSRQNYLDGIQTGQSLEKMVENLYISPAVKRPVYQSLKIMHEINKIQGHAPKKIFVEMTRKDGVKGDKGRKESRKTKLVDLYKKCGEDSGELWESLEKTPDDEFKRDRLYFYYTQFGKCMYTGEPINLSELYNQNIYDVDHIFPRSKVKDDSLDNRVLVKKQVNAHKDNTYPLDSSIREKMKGFWHLLMDKGLISKKKYERLTRATELTDSELSDFIARQIVETSQSTKAVASLFKELYPNTEIVYVKASLVSEFRDESRGFGFLKCREVNDFHHAKDAYLNIVVGNVYNERCTHNKSIFKRFAD
;
A
#
# COMPACT_ATOMS: atom_id res chain seq x y z
N MET A 1 -6.83 58.23 -8.28
CA MET A 1 -6.32 57.00 -8.94
C MET A 1 -4.96 56.74 -8.34
N LYS A 2 -4.80 55.73 -7.48
CA LYS A 2 -3.46 55.28 -7.02
C LYS A 2 -2.74 54.71 -8.25
N ASN A 3 -1.51 55.12 -8.47
CA ASN A 3 -0.68 54.63 -9.56
C ASN A 3 -0.51 53.11 -9.39
N PHE A 4 -0.89 52.33 -10.39
CA PHE A 4 -0.69 50.84 -10.44
C PHE A 4 0.80 50.45 -10.61
N ASN A 5 1.73 51.32 -10.25
CA ASN A 5 3.17 51.14 -10.42
C ASN A 5 3.91 50.89 -9.09
N ASP A 6 3.18 50.71 -7.96
CA ASP A 6 3.79 50.48 -6.68
C ASP A 6 3.99 48.97 -6.43
N ASP A 7 5.14 48.60 -5.91
CA ASP A 7 5.46 47.23 -5.51
C ASP A 7 4.31 46.62 -4.67
N TYR A 8 3.98 45.36 -4.93
CA TYR A 8 2.96 44.64 -4.17
C TYR A 8 3.40 43.22 -3.79
N TYR A 9 2.69 42.62 -2.82
CA TYR A 9 2.84 41.27 -2.29
C TYR A 9 1.61 40.45 -2.65
N ALA A 10 1.81 39.14 -2.98
CA ALA A 10 0.73 38.17 -3.17
C ALA A 10 0.89 37.01 -2.18
N GLY A 11 -0.17 36.64 -1.50
CA GLY A 11 -0.19 35.53 -0.55
C GLY A 11 -1.16 34.44 -0.99
N PHE A 12 -0.79 33.19 -0.76
CA PHE A 12 -1.57 32.01 -1.09
C PHE A 12 -1.68 31.03 0.08
N ASP A 13 -2.89 30.54 0.33
CA ASP A 13 -3.20 29.38 1.18
C ASP A 13 -3.77 28.28 0.28
N ILE A 14 -3.01 27.20 0.06
CA ILE A 14 -3.31 26.18 -0.94
C ILE A 14 -3.77 24.90 -0.26
N GLY A 15 -5.09 24.70 -0.24
CA GLY A 15 -5.76 23.49 0.26
C GLY A 15 -5.94 22.41 -0.82
N THR A 16 -6.62 21.32 -0.45
CA THR A 16 -7.01 20.21 -1.35
C THR A 16 -8.28 20.47 -2.12
N ASP A 17 -9.11 21.37 -1.63
CA ASP A 17 -10.44 21.76 -2.11
C ASP A 17 -10.63 23.28 -2.26
N SER A 18 -9.59 24.05 -1.92
CA SER A 18 -9.65 25.52 -1.91
C SER A 18 -8.29 26.14 -2.19
N VAL A 19 -8.31 27.35 -2.75
CA VAL A 19 -7.16 28.23 -2.84
C VAL A 19 -7.56 29.61 -2.34
N GLY A 20 -7.06 29.98 -1.17
CA GLY A 20 -7.16 31.34 -0.64
C GLY A 20 -6.07 32.23 -1.24
N TYR A 21 -6.40 33.48 -1.54
CA TYR A 21 -5.44 34.45 -2.03
C TYR A 21 -5.67 35.84 -1.42
N ALA A 22 -4.60 36.61 -1.34
CA ALA A 22 -4.65 38.03 -0.93
C ALA A 22 -3.55 38.84 -1.65
N VAL A 23 -3.82 40.10 -1.92
CA VAL A 23 -2.85 41.03 -2.51
C VAL A 23 -2.78 42.25 -1.63
N ALA A 24 -1.56 42.63 -1.21
CA ALA A 24 -1.31 43.77 -0.36
C ALA A 24 -0.19 44.64 -0.92
N ASP A 25 -0.22 45.94 -0.60
CA ASP A 25 0.90 46.84 -0.85
C ASP A 25 2.06 46.58 0.13
N THR A 26 3.16 47.32 0.00
CA THR A 26 4.34 47.16 0.88
C THR A 26 4.10 47.57 2.31
N ASP A 27 3.02 48.32 2.59
CA ASP A 27 2.57 48.73 3.93
C ASP A 27 1.50 47.79 4.51
N TYR A 28 1.32 46.62 3.86
CA TYR A 28 0.35 45.59 4.21
C TYR A 28 -1.14 45.97 4.10
N ASN A 29 -1.48 47.06 3.41
CA ASN A 29 -2.88 47.37 3.12
C ASN A 29 -3.37 46.51 1.94
N LEU A 30 -4.57 45.93 2.04
CA LEU A 30 -5.14 45.17 0.94
C LEU A 30 -5.34 46.07 -0.30
N CYS A 31 -4.76 45.66 -1.41
CA CYS A 31 -4.97 46.30 -2.70
C CYS A 31 -6.45 46.25 -3.10
N LYS A 32 -6.93 47.23 -3.85
CA LYS A 32 -8.33 47.30 -4.31
C LYS A 32 -8.40 47.32 -5.82
N PHE A 33 -9.32 46.55 -6.38
CA PHE A 33 -9.68 46.61 -7.79
C PHE A 33 -11.17 46.92 -7.94
N LYS A 34 -11.52 47.96 -8.69
CA LYS A 34 -12.89 48.44 -8.84
C LYS A 34 -13.63 48.65 -7.50
N GLY A 35 -12.92 49.11 -6.49
CA GLY A 35 -13.45 49.36 -5.15
C GLY A 35 -13.46 48.19 -4.19
N ASN A 36 -13.27 46.99 -4.67
CA ASN A 36 -13.26 45.76 -3.84
C ASN A 36 -11.83 45.39 -3.45
N ALA A 37 -11.64 44.86 -2.23
CA ALA A 37 -10.36 44.34 -1.79
C ALA A 37 -9.97 43.10 -2.61
N MET A 38 -8.69 43.04 -2.98
CA MET A 38 -8.13 41.92 -3.76
C MET A 38 -7.73 40.75 -2.85
N TRP A 39 -8.72 40.09 -2.33
CA TRP A 39 -8.57 38.84 -1.59
C TRP A 39 -9.80 37.98 -1.79
N GLY A 40 -9.66 36.70 -1.66
CA GLY A 40 -10.79 35.75 -1.85
C GLY A 40 -10.38 34.30 -1.72
N VAL A 41 -11.32 33.44 -2.01
CA VAL A 41 -11.12 32.00 -2.03
C VAL A 41 -11.76 31.42 -3.30
N ASP A 42 -11.03 30.55 -3.97
CA ASP A 42 -11.56 29.68 -5.03
C ASP A 42 -11.82 28.29 -4.44
N LEU A 43 -13.09 27.87 -4.48
CA LEU A 43 -13.55 26.59 -3.92
C LEU A 43 -13.83 25.59 -5.03
N PHE A 44 -13.43 24.36 -4.85
CA PHE A 44 -13.67 23.28 -5.80
C PHE A 44 -13.82 21.93 -5.08
N GLU A 45 -14.53 21.01 -5.72
CA GLU A 45 -14.71 19.66 -5.13
C GLU A 45 -13.37 18.94 -4.94
N GLU A 46 -13.17 18.38 -3.76
CA GLU A 46 -12.03 17.53 -3.47
C GLU A 46 -12.01 16.32 -4.41
N SER A 47 -10.87 16.01 -4.95
CA SER A 47 -10.70 14.82 -5.79
C SER A 47 -10.60 13.58 -4.93
N ASN A 48 -11.29 12.51 -5.34
CA ASN A 48 -11.17 11.20 -4.68
C ASN A 48 -9.70 10.78 -4.52
N SER A 49 -9.40 10.10 -3.44
CA SER A 49 -8.05 9.59 -3.17
C SER A 49 -7.53 8.71 -4.31
N ALA A 50 -6.22 8.61 -4.46
CA ALA A 50 -5.62 7.75 -5.48
C ALA A 50 -6.00 6.27 -5.28
N ALA A 51 -6.18 5.82 -4.02
CA ALA A 51 -6.60 4.48 -3.68
C ALA A 51 -8.04 4.20 -4.15
N GLU A 52 -8.99 5.06 -3.81
CA GLU A 52 -10.39 4.94 -4.25
C GLU A 52 -10.51 4.94 -5.77
N ARG A 53 -9.83 5.87 -6.46
CA ARG A 53 -9.82 5.90 -7.92
C ARG A 53 -9.23 4.63 -8.54
N ARG A 54 -8.19 4.05 -7.93
CA ARG A 54 -7.61 2.77 -8.37
C ARG A 54 -8.61 1.63 -8.20
N THR A 55 -9.26 1.55 -7.04
CA THR A 55 -10.26 0.52 -6.74
C THR A 55 -11.43 0.57 -7.71
N LEU A 56 -12.05 1.74 -7.88
CA LEU A 56 -13.15 1.94 -8.81
C LEU A 56 -12.75 1.63 -10.26
N ARG A 57 -11.56 2.08 -10.68
CA ARG A 57 -11.02 1.80 -12.03
C ARG A 57 -10.75 0.32 -12.23
N SER A 58 -10.20 -0.37 -11.25
CA SER A 58 -9.93 -1.81 -11.31
C SER A 58 -11.22 -2.62 -11.39
N ALA A 59 -12.22 -2.29 -10.57
CA ALA A 59 -13.53 -2.92 -10.61
C ALA A 59 -14.22 -2.72 -11.97
N ARG A 60 -14.23 -1.48 -12.48
CA ARG A 60 -14.81 -1.17 -13.80
C ARG A 60 -14.09 -1.91 -14.93
N ARG A 61 -12.76 -1.94 -14.95
CA ARG A 61 -11.98 -2.67 -15.96
C ARG A 61 -12.21 -4.17 -15.89
N ARG A 62 -12.30 -4.74 -14.69
CA ARG A 62 -12.62 -6.15 -14.48
C ARG A 62 -13.99 -6.49 -15.03
N GLY A 63 -15.01 -5.67 -14.74
CA GLY A 63 -16.36 -5.82 -15.28
C GLY A 63 -16.40 -5.73 -16.81
N LEU A 64 -15.73 -4.72 -17.39
CA LEU A 64 -15.65 -4.54 -18.84
C LEU A 64 -14.97 -5.73 -19.52
N ARG A 65 -13.83 -6.19 -19.03
CA ARG A 65 -13.11 -7.35 -19.60
C ARG A 65 -13.95 -8.63 -19.53
N LYS A 66 -14.74 -8.82 -18.48
CA LYS A 66 -15.66 -9.93 -18.33
C LYS A 66 -16.80 -9.85 -19.36
N ARG A 67 -17.38 -8.66 -19.56
CA ARG A 67 -18.41 -8.41 -20.54
C ARG A 67 -17.91 -8.69 -21.96
N ASN A 68 -16.77 -8.13 -22.35
CA ASN A 68 -16.22 -8.33 -23.69
C ASN A 68 -15.99 -9.81 -24.02
N ARG A 69 -15.48 -10.60 -23.05
CA ARG A 69 -15.30 -12.04 -23.29
C ARG A 69 -16.62 -12.77 -23.55
N ILE A 70 -17.67 -12.39 -22.84
CA ILE A 70 -19.00 -12.96 -23.05
C ILE A 70 -19.57 -12.53 -24.39
N GLU A 71 -19.38 -11.27 -24.78
CA GLU A 71 -19.80 -10.74 -26.08
C GLU A 71 -19.08 -11.43 -27.24
N TRP A 72 -17.78 -11.68 -27.11
CA TRP A 72 -17.06 -12.45 -28.13
C TRP A 72 -17.50 -13.91 -28.20
N LEU A 73 -17.79 -14.57 -27.09
CA LEU A 73 -18.37 -15.90 -27.10
C LEU A 73 -19.77 -15.90 -27.80
N GLN A 74 -20.61 -14.95 -27.44
CA GLN A 74 -21.92 -14.77 -28.03
C GLN A 74 -21.79 -14.58 -29.54
N MET A 75 -20.93 -13.71 -30.02
CA MET A 75 -20.67 -13.44 -31.43
C MET A 75 -20.31 -14.72 -32.20
N LEU A 76 -19.53 -15.63 -31.60
CA LEU A 76 -19.16 -16.88 -32.25
C LEU A 76 -20.31 -17.90 -32.35
N PHE A 77 -21.32 -17.81 -31.49
CA PHE A 77 -22.47 -18.70 -31.45
C PHE A 77 -23.76 -18.12 -32.09
N ASP A 78 -23.75 -16.81 -32.38
CA ASP A 78 -24.95 -16.04 -32.70
C ASP A 78 -25.69 -16.61 -33.91
N GLU A 79 -24.96 -16.90 -35.01
CA GLU A 79 -25.54 -17.46 -36.24
C GLU A 79 -26.23 -18.80 -35.98
N GLU A 80 -25.58 -19.69 -35.23
CA GLU A 80 -26.09 -21.04 -35.03
C GLU A 80 -27.20 -21.12 -33.97
N ILE A 81 -27.10 -20.34 -32.90
CA ILE A 81 -28.16 -20.27 -31.89
C ILE A 81 -29.41 -19.59 -32.44
N SER A 82 -29.25 -18.56 -33.27
CA SER A 82 -30.40 -17.89 -33.90
C SER A 82 -31.23 -18.80 -34.82
N LYS A 83 -30.64 -19.84 -35.37
CA LYS A 83 -31.36 -20.88 -36.16
C LYS A 83 -32.31 -21.74 -35.29
N VAL A 84 -31.94 -21.91 -34.00
CA VAL A 84 -32.71 -22.71 -33.05
C VAL A 84 -33.65 -21.81 -32.24
N ASP A 85 -33.15 -20.65 -31.79
CA ASP A 85 -33.86 -19.75 -30.90
C ASP A 85 -33.28 -18.32 -30.97
N ASN A 86 -33.86 -17.47 -31.76
CA ASN A 86 -33.40 -16.11 -32.03
C ASN A 86 -33.57 -15.16 -30.83
N ALA A 87 -34.39 -15.49 -29.84
CA ALA A 87 -34.63 -14.69 -28.65
C ALA A 87 -33.86 -15.20 -27.41
N PHE A 88 -33.06 -16.27 -27.54
CA PHE A 88 -32.36 -16.90 -26.42
C PHE A 88 -31.45 -15.92 -25.63
N TYR A 89 -30.63 -15.15 -26.32
CA TYR A 89 -29.70 -14.21 -25.68
C TYR A 89 -30.40 -13.08 -24.94
N GLN A 90 -31.53 -12.62 -25.49
CA GLN A 90 -32.34 -11.60 -24.84
C GLN A 90 -32.90 -12.12 -23.52
N ARG A 91 -33.52 -13.31 -23.55
CA ARG A 91 -34.07 -13.95 -22.34
C ARG A 91 -32.97 -14.25 -21.34
N LEU A 92 -31.81 -14.75 -21.78
CA LEU A 92 -30.67 -14.99 -20.91
C LEU A 92 -30.17 -13.70 -20.23
N LYS A 93 -30.11 -12.58 -20.95
CA LYS A 93 -29.72 -11.27 -20.41
C LYS A 93 -30.73 -10.77 -19.37
N GLU A 94 -32.02 -10.89 -19.68
CA GLU A 94 -33.10 -10.44 -18.81
C GLU A 94 -33.29 -11.34 -17.58
N SER A 95 -32.90 -12.62 -17.64
CA SER A 95 -32.95 -13.56 -16.53
C SER A 95 -32.15 -13.05 -15.30
N CYS A 96 -31.16 -12.21 -15.52
CA CYS A 96 -30.31 -11.63 -14.48
C CYS A 96 -30.90 -10.38 -13.81
N LEU A 97 -31.99 -9.83 -14.30
CA LEU A 97 -32.64 -8.64 -13.75
C LEU A 97 -33.52 -9.00 -12.54
N TYR A 98 -33.65 -8.06 -11.62
CA TYR A 98 -34.64 -8.16 -10.55
C TYR A 98 -36.06 -8.10 -11.13
N LEU A 99 -37.01 -8.70 -10.44
CA LEU A 99 -38.41 -8.72 -10.90
C LEU A 99 -38.98 -7.32 -11.18
N ASP A 100 -38.59 -6.35 -10.36
CA ASP A 100 -39.04 -4.96 -10.49
C ASP A 100 -38.40 -4.23 -11.70
N ASP A 101 -37.27 -4.73 -12.20
CA ASP A 101 -36.54 -4.18 -13.34
C ASP A 101 -36.88 -4.88 -14.67
N LYS A 102 -37.72 -5.92 -14.63
CA LYS A 102 -38.16 -6.64 -15.83
C LYS A 102 -39.26 -5.88 -16.54
N SER A 103 -39.05 -5.64 -17.83
CA SER A 103 -40.03 -5.01 -18.69
C SER A 103 -41.18 -5.95 -18.97
N SER A 104 -42.22 -5.96 -18.17
CA SER A 104 -43.48 -6.67 -18.35
C SER A 104 -43.71 -7.96 -17.56
N ASN A 105 -44.97 -8.29 -17.36
CA ASN A 105 -45.48 -9.46 -16.64
C ASN A 105 -45.16 -10.84 -17.27
N VAL A 106 -44.27 -10.92 -18.25
CA VAL A 106 -43.86 -12.18 -18.85
C VAL A 106 -42.76 -12.80 -17.99
N PRO A 107 -42.93 -14.03 -17.50
CA PRO A 107 -41.83 -14.73 -16.86
C PRO A 107 -40.72 -14.97 -17.90
N TYR A 108 -39.61 -14.27 -17.76
CA TYR A 108 -38.47 -14.53 -18.64
C TYR A 108 -37.82 -15.85 -18.24
N ALA A 109 -38.16 -16.88 -19.03
CA ALA A 109 -37.51 -18.16 -18.94
C ALA A 109 -36.37 -18.22 -19.98
N VAL A 110 -35.22 -18.82 -19.62
CA VAL A 110 -34.11 -19.01 -20.56
C VAL A 110 -34.52 -19.97 -21.69
N PHE A 111 -35.17 -21.06 -21.30
CA PHE A 111 -35.81 -22.02 -22.21
C PHE A 111 -37.33 -21.79 -22.25
N ALA A 112 -37.86 -21.55 -23.45
CA ALA A 112 -39.26 -21.24 -23.67
C ALA A 112 -39.88 -22.17 -24.72
N ASP A 113 -39.33 -23.35 -24.93
CA ASP A 113 -39.82 -24.34 -25.89
C ASP A 113 -41.07 -25.04 -25.29
N GLY A 114 -41.99 -25.49 -26.16
CA GLY A 114 -43.22 -26.10 -25.67
C GLY A 114 -43.03 -27.33 -24.78
N ASN A 115 -41.97 -28.08 -25.02
CA ASN A 115 -41.66 -29.33 -24.31
C ASN A 115 -40.44 -29.24 -23.43
N TYR A 116 -39.65 -28.10 -23.44
CA TYR A 116 -38.47 -27.91 -22.66
C TYR A 116 -38.39 -26.49 -22.09
N THR A 117 -38.65 -26.38 -20.82
CA THR A 117 -38.67 -25.12 -20.08
C THR A 117 -37.56 -25.09 -19.04
N ASP A 118 -37.39 -23.97 -18.34
CA ASP A 118 -36.45 -23.86 -17.23
C ASP A 118 -36.70 -24.92 -16.13
N LYS A 119 -37.93 -25.42 -15.98
CA LYS A 119 -38.23 -26.45 -14.98
C LYS A 119 -37.61 -27.80 -15.39
N GLU A 120 -37.73 -28.19 -16.65
CA GLU A 120 -37.12 -29.40 -17.20
C GLU A 120 -35.60 -29.25 -17.12
N PHE A 121 -35.07 -28.08 -17.55
CA PHE A 121 -33.62 -27.79 -17.46
C PHE A 121 -33.09 -27.98 -16.04
N HIS A 122 -33.73 -27.42 -15.03
CA HIS A 122 -33.28 -27.57 -13.63
C HIS A 122 -33.56 -28.96 -13.04
N THR A 123 -34.43 -29.74 -13.62
CA THR A 123 -34.64 -31.14 -13.26
C THR A 123 -33.50 -32.00 -13.77
N ASP A 124 -33.11 -31.79 -15.04
CA ASP A 124 -32.00 -32.53 -15.65
C ASP A 124 -30.65 -32.09 -15.11
N TYR A 125 -30.51 -30.77 -14.91
CA TYR A 125 -29.28 -30.14 -14.43
C TYR A 125 -29.53 -29.26 -13.20
N PRO A 126 -29.59 -29.85 -11.97
CA PRO A 126 -29.84 -29.10 -10.74
C PRO A 126 -28.86 -27.96 -10.50
N THR A 127 -27.63 -28.07 -11.01
CA THR A 127 -26.63 -27.00 -11.05
C THR A 127 -25.94 -26.99 -12.40
N ILE A 128 -25.34 -25.85 -12.74
CA ILE A 128 -24.53 -25.72 -13.98
C ILE A 128 -23.36 -26.73 -14.02
N TYR A 129 -22.90 -27.24 -12.87
CA TYR A 129 -21.86 -28.26 -12.81
C TYR A 129 -22.37 -29.64 -13.28
N HIS A 130 -23.64 -29.95 -13.08
CA HIS A 130 -24.27 -31.16 -13.66
C HIS A 130 -24.24 -31.12 -15.19
N LEU A 131 -24.62 -29.98 -15.77
CA LEU A 131 -24.55 -29.78 -17.22
C LEU A 131 -23.10 -29.90 -17.73
N ARG A 132 -22.13 -29.27 -17.04
CA ARG A 132 -20.72 -29.35 -17.43
C ARG A 132 -20.18 -30.78 -17.35
N LYS A 133 -20.56 -31.53 -16.29
CA LYS A 133 -20.19 -32.94 -16.07
C LYS A 133 -20.75 -33.80 -17.21
N GLU A 134 -22.02 -33.59 -17.60
CA GLU A 134 -22.65 -34.30 -18.68
C GLU A 134 -21.93 -34.04 -20.01
N LEU A 135 -21.70 -32.81 -20.38
CA LEU A 135 -21.02 -32.43 -21.63
C LEU A 135 -19.56 -32.90 -21.70
N ILE A 136 -18.91 -33.16 -20.55
CA ILE A 136 -17.59 -33.77 -20.50
C ILE A 136 -17.65 -35.29 -20.73
N LYS A 137 -18.68 -35.96 -20.18
CA LYS A 137 -18.87 -37.41 -20.31
C LYS A 137 -19.43 -37.86 -21.63
N SER A 138 -20.40 -37.14 -22.15
CA SER A 138 -21.20 -37.53 -23.28
C SER A 138 -20.70 -36.90 -24.58
N SER A 139 -20.55 -37.73 -25.62
CA SER A 139 -20.35 -37.31 -27.02
C SER A 139 -21.66 -37.34 -27.84
N GLN A 140 -22.76 -37.67 -27.17
CA GLN A 140 -24.08 -37.62 -27.81
C GLN A 140 -24.47 -36.15 -28.15
N PRO A 141 -25.25 -35.94 -29.22
CA PRO A 141 -25.71 -34.60 -29.55
C PRO A 141 -26.49 -33.95 -28.41
N HIS A 142 -26.12 -32.76 -28.03
CA HIS A 142 -26.81 -31.91 -27.09
C HIS A 142 -27.24 -30.60 -27.77
N ASP A 143 -28.29 -29.99 -27.25
CA ASP A 143 -28.75 -28.68 -27.71
C ASP A 143 -27.61 -27.65 -27.60
N ILE A 144 -27.40 -26.90 -28.68
CA ILE A 144 -26.34 -25.88 -28.76
C ILE A 144 -26.42 -24.84 -27.64
N ARG A 145 -27.63 -24.51 -27.15
CA ARG A 145 -27.87 -23.58 -26.06
C ARG A 145 -27.28 -24.09 -24.73
N LEU A 146 -27.37 -25.43 -24.51
CA LEU A 146 -26.76 -26.07 -23.34
C LEU A 146 -25.23 -25.98 -23.40
N VAL A 147 -24.64 -26.26 -24.54
CA VAL A 147 -23.20 -26.11 -24.76
C VAL A 147 -22.78 -24.66 -24.51
N TYR A 148 -23.53 -23.70 -25.09
CA TYR A 148 -23.24 -22.28 -24.86
C TYR A 148 -23.31 -21.91 -23.37
N LEU A 149 -24.31 -22.33 -22.62
CA LEU A 149 -24.44 -22.04 -21.18
C LEU A 149 -23.26 -22.57 -20.35
N ALA A 150 -22.80 -23.78 -20.64
CA ALA A 150 -21.65 -24.36 -20.00
C ALA A 150 -20.35 -23.54 -20.26
N LEU A 151 -20.12 -23.19 -21.54
CA LEU A 151 -18.98 -22.38 -21.96
C LEU A 151 -19.07 -20.95 -21.42
N HIS A 152 -20.27 -20.36 -21.44
CA HIS A 152 -20.53 -19.05 -20.85
C HIS A 152 -20.15 -19.02 -19.35
N HIS A 153 -20.56 -20.04 -18.60
CA HIS A 153 -20.20 -20.15 -17.18
C HIS A 153 -18.69 -20.24 -16.97
N ILE A 154 -17.99 -21.06 -17.74
CA ILE A 154 -16.54 -21.23 -17.67
C ILE A 154 -15.82 -19.90 -18.01
N ILE A 155 -16.21 -19.22 -19.09
CA ILE A 155 -15.59 -17.95 -19.51
C ILE A 155 -15.89 -16.82 -18.53
N LYS A 156 -17.05 -16.86 -17.88
CA LYS A 156 -17.45 -15.90 -16.85
C LYS A 156 -16.63 -16.08 -15.56
N HIS A 157 -16.28 -17.33 -15.21
CA HIS A 157 -15.62 -17.74 -13.97
C HIS A 157 -14.33 -18.50 -14.26
N ARG A 158 -13.35 -17.82 -14.89
CA ARG A 158 -12.11 -18.45 -15.38
C ARG A 158 -11.18 -18.99 -14.29
N GLY A 159 -11.28 -18.49 -13.06
CA GLY A 159 -10.27 -18.68 -12.02
C GLY A 159 -9.14 -17.66 -12.10
N HIS A 160 -8.13 -17.83 -11.24
CA HIS A 160 -6.97 -16.93 -11.19
C HIS A 160 -5.85 -17.38 -12.15
N PHE A 161 -4.90 -16.46 -12.38
CA PHE A 161 -3.77 -16.64 -13.31
C PHE A 161 -2.43 -16.59 -12.59
N LEU A 162 -2.38 -16.87 -11.30
CA LEU A 162 -1.16 -16.74 -10.49
C LEU A 162 -0.10 -17.80 -10.85
N PHE A 163 -0.52 -18.93 -11.43
CA PHE A 163 0.34 -20.05 -11.75
C PHE A 163 0.52 -20.26 -13.25
N ASP A 164 0.87 -19.21 -13.98
CA ASP A 164 1.00 -19.26 -15.46
C ASP A 164 2.01 -20.32 -15.96
N ASN A 165 3.00 -20.66 -15.15
CA ASN A 165 4.08 -21.60 -15.49
C ASN A 165 3.88 -23.03 -14.97
N MET A 166 2.80 -23.29 -14.24
CA MET A 166 2.49 -24.64 -13.78
C MET A 166 1.75 -25.42 -14.86
N GLY A 167 2.12 -26.68 -15.03
CA GLY A 167 1.44 -27.64 -15.92
C GLY A 167 -0.03 -27.83 -15.56
N SER A 168 -0.75 -28.61 -16.33
CA SER A 168 -2.19 -28.88 -16.14
C SER A 168 -2.49 -29.81 -14.93
N ASP A 169 -1.48 -30.35 -14.28
CA ASP A 169 -1.61 -31.32 -13.20
C ASP A 169 -1.26 -30.69 -11.82
N PHE A 170 -2.21 -29.90 -11.32
CA PHE A 170 -2.09 -29.18 -10.05
C PHE A 170 -2.17 -30.09 -8.81
N GLU A 171 -2.54 -31.34 -8.98
CA GLU A 171 -2.72 -32.27 -7.87
C GLU A 171 -1.49 -33.12 -7.63
N SER A 172 -0.55 -33.09 -8.56
CA SER A 172 0.65 -33.92 -8.46
C SER A 172 1.50 -33.47 -7.26
N GLU A 173 2.15 -34.43 -6.65
CA GLU A 173 3.18 -34.19 -5.64
C GLU A 173 4.22 -33.20 -6.16
N SER A 174 4.55 -33.26 -7.45
CA SER A 174 5.44 -32.31 -8.11
C SER A 174 4.99 -30.86 -8.05
N SER A 175 3.68 -30.58 -8.05
CA SER A 175 3.19 -29.20 -7.88
C SER A 175 3.26 -28.70 -6.44
N PHE A 176 3.09 -29.57 -5.45
CA PHE A 176 3.37 -29.25 -4.06
C PHE A 176 4.84 -28.93 -3.85
N GLU A 177 5.72 -29.80 -4.30
CA GLU A 177 7.17 -29.61 -4.19
C GLU A 177 7.62 -28.29 -4.82
N THR A 178 7.11 -27.96 -6.00
CA THR A 178 7.44 -26.68 -6.67
C THR A 178 7.07 -25.47 -5.82
N LEU A 179 5.88 -25.45 -5.19
CA LEU A 179 5.43 -24.35 -4.35
C LEU A 179 6.18 -24.30 -3.03
N PHE A 180 6.42 -25.47 -2.45
CA PHE A 180 7.10 -25.59 -1.19
C PHE A 180 8.59 -25.25 -1.31
N ASP A 181 9.25 -25.68 -2.39
CA ASP A 181 10.64 -25.35 -2.69
C ASP A 181 10.82 -23.84 -2.99
N ASP A 182 9.85 -23.21 -3.65
CA ASP A 182 9.88 -21.76 -3.87
C ASP A 182 9.81 -20.98 -2.54
N LEU A 183 9.04 -21.48 -1.56
CA LEU A 183 9.01 -20.94 -0.20
C LEU A 183 10.34 -21.16 0.52
N LYS A 184 10.89 -22.40 0.51
CA LYS A 184 12.16 -22.74 1.15
C LYS A 184 13.31 -21.91 0.60
N LEU A 185 13.41 -21.85 -0.72
CA LEU A 185 14.45 -21.09 -1.40
C LEU A 185 14.40 -19.60 -1.04
N TYR A 186 13.19 -19.02 -1.03
CA TYR A 186 13.00 -17.64 -0.67
C TYR A 186 13.39 -17.36 0.80
N LEU A 187 13.00 -18.22 1.72
CA LEU A 187 13.37 -18.09 3.14
C LEU A 187 14.89 -18.22 3.35
N LYS A 188 15.53 -19.10 2.60
CA LYS A 188 16.99 -19.26 2.66
C LYS A 188 17.74 -18.05 2.08
N GLU A 189 17.31 -17.54 0.92
CA GLU A 189 18.00 -16.43 0.23
C GLU A 189 17.79 -15.07 0.92
N GLU A 190 16.57 -14.79 1.39
CA GLU A 190 16.22 -13.46 1.90
C GLU A 190 16.24 -13.36 3.43
N TYR A 191 16.02 -14.47 4.13
CA TYR A 191 15.93 -14.49 5.60
C TYR A 191 17.02 -15.34 6.25
N GLU A 192 17.82 -16.08 5.46
CA GLU A 192 18.81 -17.07 5.95
C GLU A 192 18.18 -18.13 6.86
N ILE A 193 16.90 -18.42 6.65
CA ILE A 193 16.17 -19.46 7.38
C ILE A 193 16.23 -20.74 6.58
N GLU A 194 16.80 -21.79 7.17
CA GLU A 194 16.75 -23.14 6.62
C GLU A 194 15.40 -23.78 7.00
N PHE A 195 14.42 -23.69 6.10
CA PHE A 195 13.08 -24.21 6.30
C PHE A 195 13.00 -25.64 5.75
N GLU A 196 13.64 -26.59 6.46
CA GLU A 196 13.76 -27.97 6.01
C GLU A 196 12.70 -28.87 6.66
N CYS A 197 12.11 -29.74 5.85
CA CYS A 197 11.13 -30.75 6.26
C CYS A 197 11.70 -32.16 6.04
N ASN A 198 11.68 -33.00 7.07
CA ASN A 198 12.20 -34.37 6.98
C ASN A 198 11.40 -35.25 6.02
N ASP A 199 10.12 -34.99 5.86
CA ASP A 199 9.21 -35.70 4.97
C ASP A 199 8.16 -34.75 4.38
N SER A 200 8.47 -34.18 3.20
CA SER A 200 7.61 -33.25 2.48
C SER A 200 6.32 -33.92 1.96
N LEU A 201 6.38 -35.20 1.61
CA LEU A 201 5.21 -35.96 1.18
C LEU A 201 4.22 -36.12 2.34
N ARG A 202 4.70 -36.54 3.50
CA ARG A 202 3.88 -36.64 4.70
C ARG A 202 3.29 -35.29 5.11
N PHE A 203 4.05 -34.22 4.98
CA PHE A 203 3.54 -32.85 5.22
C PHE A 203 2.39 -32.51 4.27
N SER A 204 2.53 -32.84 2.99
CA SER A 204 1.46 -32.62 1.99
C SER A 204 0.19 -33.41 2.33
N GLU A 205 0.30 -34.63 2.86
CA GLU A 205 -0.83 -35.46 3.30
C GLU A 205 -1.52 -34.82 4.52
N ILE A 206 -0.76 -34.39 5.52
CA ILE A 206 -1.30 -33.71 6.71
C ILE A 206 -2.11 -32.49 6.32
N LEU A 207 -1.61 -31.68 5.39
CA LEU A 207 -2.33 -30.50 4.93
C LEU A 207 -3.68 -30.83 4.30
N LYS A 208 -3.75 -31.93 3.53
CA LYS A 208 -4.99 -32.41 2.86
C LYS A 208 -5.95 -33.11 3.80
N ASP A 209 -5.51 -33.66 4.92
CA ASP A 209 -6.32 -34.51 5.80
C ASP A 209 -7.41 -33.69 6.51
N LYS A 210 -8.68 -33.96 6.18
CA LYS A 210 -9.84 -33.32 6.80
C LYS A 210 -10.22 -33.86 8.17
N THR A 211 -9.74 -35.03 8.51
CA THR A 211 -10.06 -35.68 9.80
C THR A 211 -9.26 -35.06 10.93
N LEU A 212 -8.11 -34.45 10.60
CA LEU A 212 -7.25 -33.77 11.55
C LEU A 212 -7.74 -32.35 11.83
N LYS A 213 -7.90 -32.02 13.10
CA LYS A 213 -8.11 -30.62 13.53
C LYS A 213 -6.88 -29.78 13.19
N LYS A 214 -7.08 -28.48 12.90
CA LYS A 214 -5.97 -27.55 12.57
C LYS A 214 -4.82 -27.58 13.58
N THR A 215 -5.14 -27.67 14.87
CA THR A 215 -4.15 -27.77 15.94
C THR A 215 -3.35 -29.06 15.88
N ALA A 216 -4.00 -30.19 15.52
CA ALA A 216 -3.34 -31.45 15.31
C ALA A 216 -2.45 -31.41 14.07
N LYS A 217 -2.93 -30.86 12.95
CA LYS A 217 -2.12 -30.65 11.75
C LYS A 217 -0.84 -29.87 12.08
N SER A 218 -0.94 -28.74 12.80
CA SER A 218 0.22 -27.96 13.22
C SER A 218 1.17 -28.77 14.11
N SER A 219 0.63 -29.50 15.09
CA SER A 219 1.45 -30.29 16.02
C SER A 219 2.20 -31.40 15.32
N GLU A 220 1.56 -32.11 14.39
CA GLU A 220 2.23 -33.15 13.57
C GLU A 220 3.26 -32.54 12.64
N SER A 221 2.94 -31.45 12.01
CA SER A 221 3.88 -30.71 11.13
C SER A 221 5.12 -30.25 11.89
N TYR A 222 4.98 -29.70 13.10
CA TYR A 222 6.15 -29.31 13.91
C TYR A 222 7.13 -30.43 14.13
N LYS A 223 6.62 -31.68 14.32
CA LYS A 223 7.48 -32.84 14.49
C LYS A 223 8.26 -33.19 13.22
N LEU A 224 7.64 -33.04 12.05
CA LEU A 224 8.29 -33.26 10.76
C LEU A 224 9.40 -32.24 10.47
N PHE A 225 9.24 -31.01 10.94
CA PHE A 225 10.24 -29.95 10.78
C PHE A 225 11.26 -29.89 11.93
N GLY A 226 11.00 -30.58 13.03
CA GLY A 226 11.83 -30.46 14.25
C GLY A 226 11.72 -29.06 14.91
N TYR A 227 10.64 -28.35 14.70
CA TYR A 227 10.45 -26.99 15.21
C TYR A 227 9.60 -26.95 16.47
N SER A 228 9.81 -25.89 17.25
CA SER A 228 8.99 -25.57 18.42
C SER A 228 8.67 -24.06 18.43
N LYS A 229 7.51 -23.69 18.95
CA LYS A 229 7.11 -22.27 19.06
C LYS A 229 8.09 -21.40 19.84
N ARG A 230 8.80 -22.00 20.79
CA ARG A 230 9.77 -21.29 21.62
C ARG A 230 11.05 -20.94 20.84
N ASN A 231 11.55 -21.89 20.04
CA ASN A 231 12.84 -21.77 19.36
C ASN A 231 12.70 -21.21 17.94
N ASN A 232 11.58 -21.51 17.29
CA ASN A 232 11.31 -21.19 15.88
C ASN A 232 9.93 -20.51 15.75
N PRO A 233 9.71 -19.34 16.37
CA PRO A 233 8.38 -18.69 16.38
C PRO A 233 7.91 -18.32 14.98
N TYR A 234 8.78 -17.81 14.13
CA TYR A 234 8.45 -17.39 12.78
C TYR A 234 8.11 -18.58 11.88
N GLU A 235 8.94 -19.63 11.88
CA GLU A 235 8.76 -20.83 11.08
C GLU A 235 7.49 -21.58 11.51
N THR A 236 7.24 -21.70 12.81
CA THR A 236 6.00 -22.32 13.31
C THR A 236 4.76 -21.48 12.99
N ALA A 237 4.89 -20.16 12.92
CA ALA A 237 3.82 -19.29 12.49
C ALA A 237 3.46 -19.51 11.01
N LEU A 238 4.45 -19.68 10.12
CA LEU A 238 4.20 -20.06 8.73
C LEU A 238 3.52 -21.43 8.59
N ILE A 239 3.94 -22.42 9.37
CA ILE A 239 3.30 -23.75 9.40
C ILE A 239 1.85 -23.61 9.90
N ASP A 240 1.60 -22.86 10.96
CA ASP A 240 0.26 -22.61 11.48
C ASP A 240 -0.66 -21.99 10.42
N LEU A 241 -0.15 -21.01 9.66
CA LEU A 241 -0.88 -20.40 8.54
C LEU A 241 -1.19 -21.43 7.45
N MET A 242 -0.23 -22.26 7.05
CA MET A 242 -0.44 -23.32 6.06
C MET A 242 -1.43 -24.39 6.55
N CYS A 243 -1.54 -24.60 7.85
CA CYS A 243 -2.56 -25.46 8.47
C CYS A 243 -3.93 -24.75 8.63
N GLY A 244 -4.09 -23.52 8.21
CA GLY A 244 -5.34 -22.74 8.28
C GLY A 244 -5.64 -22.16 9.65
N ARG A 245 -4.63 -21.94 10.49
CA ARG A 245 -4.78 -21.28 11.79
C ARG A 245 -4.63 -19.76 11.64
N ASN A 246 -5.24 -19.03 12.56
CA ASN A 246 -4.97 -17.61 12.74
C ASN A 246 -3.68 -17.43 13.55
N VAL A 247 -2.80 -16.54 13.09
CA VAL A 247 -1.50 -16.25 13.71
C VAL A 247 -1.42 -14.75 14.00
N GLY A 248 -1.17 -14.39 15.25
CA GLY A 248 -0.93 -13.01 15.65
C GLY A 248 0.39 -12.46 15.09
N PHE A 249 0.44 -11.18 14.78
CA PHE A 249 1.69 -10.56 14.33
C PHE A 249 2.77 -10.62 15.41
N SER A 250 2.38 -10.44 16.69
CA SER A 250 3.29 -10.59 17.83
C SER A 250 3.88 -12.00 17.95
N ASP A 251 3.10 -13.02 17.60
CA ASP A 251 3.58 -14.41 17.62
C ASP A 251 4.56 -14.68 16.50
N MET A 252 4.36 -14.05 15.35
CA MET A 252 5.17 -14.24 14.16
C MET A 252 6.46 -13.43 14.15
N PHE A 253 6.38 -12.15 14.54
CA PHE A 253 7.50 -11.20 14.41
C PHE A 253 8.14 -10.81 15.76
N GLY A 254 7.59 -11.30 16.88
CA GLY A 254 8.06 -10.91 18.22
C GLY A 254 7.78 -9.45 18.58
N ASP A 255 7.05 -8.74 17.76
CA ASP A 255 6.79 -7.30 17.88
C ASP A 255 5.30 -6.99 17.61
N LYS A 256 4.74 -6.10 18.41
CA LYS A 256 3.36 -5.61 18.27
C LYS A 256 3.26 -4.39 17.35
N SER A 257 4.35 -3.94 16.76
CA SER A 257 4.37 -2.76 15.86
C SER A 257 3.47 -2.95 14.62
N PHE A 258 3.16 -4.20 14.28
CA PHE A 258 2.29 -4.55 13.17
C PHE A 258 0.81 -4.69 13.55
N ASP A 259 0.48 -4.69 14.85
CA ASP A 259 -0.91 -4.78 15.29
C ASP A 259 -1.64 -3.48 14.92
N SER A 260 -2.77 -3.59 14.24
CA SER A 260 -3.68 -2.48 13.94
C SER A 260 -5.07 -2.78 14.50
N GLU A 261 -5.95 -1.77 14.58
CA GLU A 261 -7.33 -2.00 15.02
C GLU A 261 -8.14 -2.82 14.03
N GLU A 262 -7.75 -2.82 12.77
CA GLU A 262 -8.43 -3.59 11.73
C GLU A 262 -7.92 -5.03 11.69
N VAL A 263 -6.60 -5.23 11.92
CA VAL A 263 -5.96 -6.55 11.86
C VAL A 263 -4.84 -6.63 12.90
N ASN A 264 -4.85 -7.68 13.70
CA ASN A 264 -3.82 -8.01 14.69
C ASN A 264 -3.15 -9.36 14.43
N GLY A 265 -3.43 -9.94 13.28
CA GLY A 265 -2.89 -11.22 12.84
C GLY A 265 -3.36 -11.58 11.45
N ILE A 266 -2.89 -12.72 10.95
CA ILE A 266 -3.16 -13.23 9.61
C ILE A 266 -3.92 -14.54 9.70
N THR A 267 -4.91 -14.70 8.84
CA THR A 267 -5.57 -15.96 8.56
C THR A 267 -5.74 -16.15 7.07
N PHE A 268 -5.52 -17.35 6.56
CA PHE A 268 -5.76 -17.66 5.13
C PHE A 268 -7.22 -18.04 4.85
N GLU A 269 -8.05 -18.07 5.87
CA GLU A 269 -9.50 -18.34 5.76
C GLU A 269 -10.32 -17.06 5.47
N SER A 270 -11.51 -17.03 6.00
CA SER A 270 -12.45 -15.93 5.77
C SER A 270 -11.87 -14.57 6.16
N GLY A 271 -11.92 -13.62 5.24
CA GLY A 271 -11.42 -12.25 5.44
C GLY A 271 -10.01 -11.99 4.91
N TYR A 272 -9.27 -13.01 4.45
CA TYR A 272 -7.96 -12.79 3.85
C TYR A 272 -8.04 -11.87 2.63
N ASP A 273 -8.91 -12.19 1.68
CA ASP A 273 -9.06 -11.42 0.43
C ASP A 273 -9.49 -9.97 0.68
N ASP A 274 -10.26 -9.72 1.73
CA ASP A 274 -10.70 -8.39 2.12
C ASP A 274 -9.56 -7.58 2.76
N ASN A 275 -8.64 -8.26 3.46
CA ASN A 275 -7.52 -7.66 4.19
C ASN A 275 -6.17 -7.78 3.47
N GLU A 276 -6.07 -8.43 2.32
CA GLU A 276 -4.79 -8.67 1.62
C GLU A 276 -4.02 -7.37 1.36
N ASN A 277 -4.71 -6.33 0.90
CA ASN A 277 -4.06 -5.04 0.66
C ASN A 277 -3.56 -4.42 1.97
N THR A 278 -4.32 -4.53 3.05
CA THR A 278 -3.93 -4.07 4.39
C THR A 278 -2.70 -4.82 4.89
N TYR A 279 -2.67 -6.16 4.73
CA TYR A 279 -1.49 -6.96 5.06
C TYR A 279 -0.26 -6.56 4.25
N ARG A 280 -0.42 -6.36 2.94
CA ARG A 280 0.66 -5.97 2.03
C ARG A 280 1.23 -4.58 2.38
N ASP A 281 0.37 -3.62 2.65
CA ASP A 281 0.77 -2.27 3.03
C ASP A 281 1.44 -2.23 4.41
N LEU A 282 0.95 -3.03 5.36
CA LEU A 282 1.46 -3.11 6.72
C LEU A 282 2.80 -3.84 6.81
N LEU A 283 2.91 -4.99 6.16
CA LEU A 283 4.06 -5.89 6.27
C LEU A 283 5.15 -5.63 5.23
N GLN A 284 4.81 -4.94 4.14
CA GLN A 284 5.73 -4.59 3.05
C GLN A 284 6.56 -5.81 2.57
N GLU A 285 7.89 -5.78 2.72
CA GLU A 285 8.78 -6.87 2.29
C GLU A 285 8.54 -8.19 3.08
N LYS A 286 8.05 -8.10 4.33
CA LYS A 286 7.71 -9.26 5.16
C LYS A 286 6.45 -10.00 4.70
N PHE A 287 5.70 -9.46 3.75
CA PHE A 287 4.49 -10.08 3.22
C PHE A 287 4.79 -11.21 2.22
N GLU A 288 5.90 -11.17 1.50
CA GLU A 288 6.19 -12.16 0.44
C GLU A 288 6.31 -13.61 0.93
N PRO A 289 6.96 -13.94 2.07
CA PRO A 289 6.93 -15.30 2.62
C PRO A 289 5.52 -15.79 2.95
N ILE A 290 4.66 -14.89 3.43
CA ILE A 290 3.28 -15.18 3.77
C ILE A 290 2.47 -15.49 2.50
N GLU A 291 2.70 -14.75 1.43
CA GLU A 291 2.10 -14.99 0.12
C GLU A 291 2.49 -16.35 -0.46
N LYS A 292 3.76 -16.76 -0.27
CA LYS A 292 4.23 -18.10 -0.67
C LYS A 292 3.64 -19.21 0.20
N ALA A 293 3.54 -19.01 1.50
CA ALA A 293 2.85 -19.94 2.41
C ALA A 293 1.36 -20.06 2.06
N LYS A 294 0.73 -18.94 1.64
CA LYS A 294 -0.64 -18.93 1.13
C LYS A 294 -0.80 -19.79 -0.12
N ALA A 295 0.17 -19.77 -1.03
CA ALA A 295 0.14 -20.62 -2.21
C ALA A 295 0.16 -22.13 -1.85
N VAL A 296 0.90 -22.54 -0.82
CA VAL A 296 0.90 -23.91 -0.30
C VAL A 296 -0.45 -24.25 0.34
N TYR A 297 -1.00 -23.36 1.13
CA TYR A 297 -2.34 -23.52 1.70
C TYR A 297 -3.42 -23.69 0.62
N ASP A 298 -3.39 -22.80 -0.41
CA ASP A 298 -4.35 -22.83 -1.52
C ASP A 298 -4.24 -24.13 -2.32
N TRP A 299 -3.03 -24.66 -2.48
CA TRP A 299 -2.83 -25.96 -3.10
C TRP A 299 -3.54 -27.08 -2.32
N ALA A 300 -3.44 -27.11 -0.98
CA ALA A 300 -4.11 -28.09 -0.17
C ALA A 300 -5.64 -27.98 -0.27
N ILE A 301 -6.18 -26.77 -0.25
CA ILE A 301 -7.60 -26.51 -0.46
C ILE A 301 -8.04 -26.90 -1.86
N LEU A 302 -7.25 -26.62 -2.90
CA LEU A 302 -7.54 -27.01 -4.26
C LEU A 302 -7.58 -28.54 -4.43
N ALA A 303 -6.63 -29.25 -3.83
CA ALA A 303 -6.60 -30.71 -3.84
C ALA A 303 -7.86 -31.31 -3.20
N ASP A 304 -8.37 -30.64 -2.16
CA ASP A 304 -9.64 -30.95 -1.52
C ASP A 304 -10.86 -30.66 -2.42
N ILE A 305 -10.91 -29.44 -3.01
CA ILE A 305 -11.97 -29.06 -3.95
C ILE A 305 -12.05 -30.05 -5.12
N LEU A 306 -10.93 -30.55 -5.58
CA LEU A 306 -10.83 -31.51 -6.68
C LEU A 306 -10.94 -33.00 -6.23
N ASN A 307 -11.43 -33.26 -5.03
CA ASN A 307 -11.61 -34.61 -4.50
C ASN A 307 -12.81 -35.36 -5.12
N GLY A 308 -12.93 -35.28 -6.43
CA GLY A 308 -13.93 -36.01 -7.24
C GLY A 308 -13.32 -37.24 -7.93
N GLU A 309 -14.20 -38.03 -8.56
CA GLU A 309 -13.79 -39.13 -9.43
C GLU A 309 -12.92 -38.65 -10.58
N LYS A 310 -11.88 -39.43 -10.93
CA LYS A 310 -11.11 -39.24 -12.15
C LYS A 310 -11.94 -39.72 -13.36
N TYR A 311 -11.97 -38.90 -14.38
CA TYR A 311 -12.51 -39.29 -15.68
C TYR A 311 -11.43 -39.13 -16.74
N ASN A 312 -11.15 -40.20 -17.47
CA ASN A 312 -10.04 -40.27 -18.44
C ASN A 312 -8.69 -39.80 -17.83
N GLY A 313 -8.40 -40.25 -16.61
CA GLY A 313 -7.15 -39.94 -15.89
C GLY A 313 -7.09 -38.51 -15.31
N LYS A 314 -8.10 -37.68 -15.51
CA LYS A 314 -8.13 -36.29 -15.05
C LYS A 314 -9.23 -36.06 -14.01
N LYS A 315 -8.98 -35.17 -13.08
CA LYS A 315 -9.99 -34.64 -12.18
C LYS A 315 -10.58 -33.35 -12.73
N TYR A 316 -11.88 -33.22 -12.63
CA TYR A 316 -12.65 -32.07 -13.10
C TYR A 316 -13.40 -31.44 -11.96
N ILE A 317 -13.41 -30.11 -11.90
CA ILE A 317 -14.09 -29.37 -10.83
C ILE A 317 -15.60 -29.62 -10.83
N SER A 318 -16.19 -29.83 -12.01
CA SER A 318 -17.63 -30.15 -12.12
C SER A 318 -17.99 -31.44 -11.44
N PHE A 319 -17.14 -32.46 -11.50
CA PHE A 319 -17.36 -33.74 -10.84
C PHE A 319 -17.33 -33.57 -9.33
N ALA A 320 -16.37 -32.87 -8.80
CA ALA A 320 -16.25 -32.59 -7.37
C ALA A 320 -17.42 -31.75 -6.84
N LYS A 321 -17.83 -30.71 -7.58
CA LYS A 321 -18.96 -29.86 -7.19
C LYS A 321 -20.31 -30.60 -7.27
N VAL A 322 -20.47 -31.52 -8.23
CA VAL A 322 -21.64 -32.41 -8.29
C VAL A 322 -21.65 -33.35 -7.09
N LYS A 323 -20.54 -33.99 -6.77
CA LYS A 323 -20.41 -34.83 -5.57
C LYS A 323 -20.80 -34.09 -4.30
N THR A 324 -20.29 -32.87 -4.12
CA THR A 324 -20.65 -32.00 -2.99
C THR A 324 -22.16 -31.71 -2.93
N TYR A 325 -22.80 -31.51 -4.06
CA TYR A 325 -24.25 -31.29 -4.14
C TYR A 325 -25.04 -32.56 -3.76
N GLU A 326 -24.62 -33.71 -4.26
CA GLU A 326 -25.24 -35.00 -3.98
C GLU A 326 -25.11 -35.37 -2.50
N GLU A 327 -23.92 -35.17 -1.89
CA GLU A 327 -23.68 -35.35 -0.46
C GLU A 327 -24.58 -34.43 0.39
N HIS A 328 -24.66 -33.13 0.06
CA HIS A 328 -25.57 -32.21 0.73
C HIS A 328 -27.02 -32.65 0.65
N SER A 329 -27.46 -33.11 -0.53
CA SER A 329 -28.83 -33.57 -0.75
C SER A 329 -29.16 -34.82 0.06
N SER A 330 -28.23 -35.78 0.15
CA SER A 330 -28.35 -36.97 0.96
C SER A 330 -28.39 -36.64 2.45
N ASP A 331 -27.45 -35.82 2.92
CA ASP A 331 -27.41 -35.38 4.32
C ASP A 331 -28.67 -34.60 4.72
N LEU A 332 -29.20 -33.75 3.81
CA LEU A 332 -30.46 -33.05 4.06
C LEU A 332 -31.67 -34.00 4.19
N LYS A 333 -31.71 -35.05 3.36
CA LYS A 333 -32.74 -36.05 3.46
C LYS A 333 -32.64 -36.76 4.81
N MET A 334 -31.46 -37.20 5.18
CA MET A 334 -31.18 -37.87 6.46
C MET A 334 -31.56 -36.98 7.65
N LEU A 335 -31.17 -35.69 7.63
CA LEU A 335 -31.56 -34.73 8.66
C LEU A 335 -33.08 -34.54 8.77
N LYS A 336 -33.78 -34.44 7.63
CA LYS A 336 -35.24 -34.31 7.62
C LYS A 336 -35.94 -35.54 8.17
N ASP A 337 -35.45 -36.73 7.83
CA ASP A 337 -36.03 -37.97 8.31
C ASP A 337 -35.78 -38.17 9.81
N PHE A 338 -34.57 -37.90 10.28
CA PHE A 338 -34.23 -37.88 11.72
C PHE A 338 -35.12 -36.92 12.51
N VAL A 339 -35.23 -35.66 12.03
CA VAL A 339 -36.03 -34.64 12.74
C VAL A 339 -37.53 -35.00 12.76
N LYS A 340 -38.06 -35.58 11.69
CA LYS A 340 -39.47 -36.04 11.65
C LYS A 340 -39.71 -37.21 12.60
N GLU A 341 -38.79 -38.13 12.71
CA GLU A 341 -38.89 -39.35 13.49
C GLU A 341 -38.65 -39.08 14.98
N ARG A 342 -37.58 -38.38 15.35
CA ARG A 342 -37.11 -38.25 16.73
C ARG A 342 -37.47 -36.91 17.40
N CYS A 343 -37.70 -35.84 16.65
CA CYS A 343 -37.90 -34.51 17.24
C CYS A 343 -38.74 -33.58 16.34
N LYS A 344 -39.93 -34.04 15.97
CA LYS A 344 -40.82 -33.32 15.03
C LYS A 344 -41.14 -31.87 15.43
N SER A 345 -41.14 -31.56 16.74
CA SER A 345 -41.31 -30.19 17.26
C SER A 345 -40.21 -29.22 16.83
N LEU A 346 -38.99 -29.70 16.61
CA LEU A 346 -37.86 -28.89 16.17
C LEU A 346 -37.85 -28.62 14.65
N TYR A 347 -38.73 -29.27 13.90
CA TYR A 347 -38.76 -29.12 12.42
C TYR A 347 -38.93 -27.66 11.98
N GLY A 348 -39.84 -26.93 12.62
CA GLY A 348 -40.05 -25.51 12.35
C GLY A 348 -38.84 -24.66 12.66
N GLU A 349 -38.20 -24.87 13.80
CA GLU A 349 -37.01 -24.15 14.22
C GLU A 349 -35.84 -24.38 13.26
N ILE A 350 -35.59 -25.62 12.89
CA ILE A 350 -34.45 -25.96 12.05
C ILE A 350 -34.64 -25.49 10.61
N PHE A 351 -35.83 -25.66 10.02
CA PHE A 351 -36.02 -25.49 8.57
C PHE A 351 -36.85 -24.28 8.14
N ARG A 352 -37.58 -23.59 9.05
CA ARG A 352 -38.55 -22.56 8.69
C ARG A 352 -38.36 -21.23 9.40
N ILE A 353 -37.76 -21.17 10.60
CA ILE A 353 -37.57 -19.92 11.30
C ILE A 353 -36.53 -19.05 10.60
N THR A 354 -36.92 -17.82 10.24
CA THR A 354 -36.08 -16.87 9.53
C THR A 354 -35.95 -15.51 10.24
N LYS A 355 -36.70 -15.30 11.35
CA LYS A 355 -36.71 -14.04 12.10
C LYS A 355 -35.69 -13.97 13.21
N ASP A 356 -35.38 -15.10 13.83
CA ASP A 356 -34.44 -15.19 14.93
C ASP A 356 -33.03 -15.48 14.40
N LYS A 357 -32.02 -14.90 15.02
CA LYS A 357 -30.61 -15.16 14.62
C LYS A 357 -30.15 -16.51 15.14
N LEU A 358 -30.62 -17.58 14.53
CA LEU A 358 -30.27 -18.96 14.82
C LEU A 358 -29.31 -19.49 13.77
N ASP A 359 -28.36 -20.32 14.16
CA ASP A 359 -27.44 -21.00 13.24
C ASP A 359 -28.13 -22.24 12.61
N ASN A 360 -29.39 -22.11 12.23
CA ASN A 360 -30.23 -23.16 11.68
C ASN A 360 -30.03 -23.35 10.17
N TYR A 361 -30.73 -24.31 9.57
CA TYR A 361 -30.62 -24.62 8.16
C TYR A 361 -31.02 -23.43 7.25
N THR A 362 -32.00 -22.62 7.65
CA THR A 362 -32.38 -21.44 6.85
C THR A 362 -31.30 -20.39 6.81
N ALA A 363 -30.57 -20.18 7.91
CA ALA A 363 -29.40 -19.32 7.96
C ALA A 363 -28.23 -19.94 7.17
N TYR A 364 -28.01 -21.24 7.31
CA TYR A 364 -26.96 -21.96 6.62
C TYR A 364 -27.16 -21.94 5.09
N CYS A 365 -28.38 -22.18 4.60
CA CYS A 365 -28.71 -22.09 3.18
C CYS A 365 -28.87 -20.64 2.67
N GLY A 366 -28.74 -19.67 3.54
CA GLY A 366 -28.88 -18.28 3.16
C GLY A 366 -30.31 -17.85 2.83
N LYS A 367 -31.34 -18.48 3.38
CA LYS A 367 -32.75 -18.12 3.23
C LYS A 367 -33.28 -17.15 4.28
N TYR A 368 -32.43 -16.72 5.19
CA TYR A 368 -32.75 -15.71 6.19
C TYR A 368 -33.03 -14.36 5.52
N LYS A 369 -34.21 -13.79 5.76
CA LYS A 369 -34.58 -12.47 5.22
C LYS A 369 -34.74 -11.48 6.37
N GLU A 370 -34.07 -10.37 6.31
CA GLU A 370 -34.43 -9.18 7.09
C GLU A 370 -35.24 -8.20 6.22
N ASN A 371 -36.00 -7.33 6.87
CA ASN A 371 -36.81 -6.30 6.22
C ASN A 371 -35.92 -5.31 5.46
N GLY A 372 -35.62 -5.60 4.22
CA GLY A 372 -34.85 -4.77 3.32
C GLY A 372 -35.45 -4.81 1.91
N ARG A 373 -35.27 -3.73 1.18
CA ARG A 373 -35.85 -3.45 -0.14
C ARG A 373 -35.66 -4.56 -1.18
N ASN A 374 -34.71 -5.49 -1.05
CA ASN A 374 -34.37 -6.47 -2.07
C ASN A 374 -34.26 -7.91 -1.54
N GLY A 375 -34.83 -8.23 -0.42
CA GLY A 375 -34.71 -9.58 0.17
C GLY A 375 -33.27 -9.98 0.45
N VAL A 376 -32.42 -9.03 0.79
CA VAL A 376 -31.02 -9.27 1.10
C VAL A 376 -30.93 -10.08 2.38
N ILE A 377 -30.25 -11.21 2.28
CA ILE A 377 -30.04 -12.12 3.41
C ILE A 377 -28.94 -11.51 4.29
N GLN A 378 -29.30 -11.02 5.45
CA GLN A 378 -28.36 -10.36 6.34
C GLN A 378 -27.65 -11.33 7.28
N TYR A 379 -28.37 -12.33 7.81
CA TYR A 379 -27.77 -13.31 8.69
C TYR A 379 -27.43 -14.60 7.93
N ARG A 380 -26.18 -15.05 8.06
CA ARG A 380 -25.69 -16.30 7.50
C ARG A 380 -24.81 -17.01 8.50
N THR A 381 -24.93 -18.31 8.59
CA THR A 381 -24.04 -19.15 9.38
C THR A 381 -23.12 -19.97 8.47
N ASN A 382 -22.00 -20.44 9.01
CA ASN A 382 -21.09 -21.34 8.35
C ASN A 382 -21.40 -22.82 8.72
N GLN A 383 -20.73 -23.77 8.07
CA GLN A 383 -20.93 -25.20 8.29
C GLN A 383 -20.61 -25.61 9.74
N ALA A 384 -19.53 -25.10 10.30
CA ALA A 384 -19.10 -25.46 11.65
C ALA A 384 -20.10 -24.98 12.71
N ASP A 385 -20.61 -23.75 12.59
CA ASP A 385 -21.59 -23.21 13.54
C ASP A 385 -22.95 -23.87 13.39
N PHE A 386 -23.34 -24.24 12.15
CA PHE A 386 -24.52 -25.04 11.90
C PHE A 386 -24.40 -26.43 12.53
N CYS A 387 -23.26 -27.12 12.38
CA CYS A 387 -23.02 -28.40 13.06
C CYS A 387 -23.06 -28.29 14.59
N LYS A 388 -22.46 -27.23 15.16
CA LYS A 388 -22.56 -26.96 16.60
C LYS A 388 -24.00 -26.74 17.05
N TYR A 389 -24.77 -26.00 16.26
CA TYR A 389 -26.19 -25.77 16.53
C TYR A 389 -26.95 -27.11 16.57
N LEU A 390 -26.78 -27.98 15.55
CA LEU A 390 -27.41 -29.31 15.50
C LEU A 390 -26.96 -30.18 16.67
N LYS A 391 -25.65 -30.20 16.97
CA LYS A 391 -25.09 -30.96 18.09
C LYS A 391 -25.76 -30.59 19.41
N LYS A 392 -25.91 -29.28 19.68
CA LYS A 392 -26.60 -28.78 20.90
C LYS A 392 -28.07 -29.14 20.96
N ARG A 393 -28.80 -29.11 19.82
CA ARG A 393 -30.21 -29.45 19.76
C ARG A 393 -30.49 -30.94 19.90
N PHE A 394 -29.55 -31.77 19.44
CA PHE A 394 -29.72 -33.24 19.40
C PHE A 394 -28.99 -33.95 20.54
N GLU A 395 -28.36 -33.25 21.46
CA GLU A 395 -27.50 -33.81 22.51
C GLU A 395 -28.18 -34.90 23.32
N LYS A 396 -29.49 -34.73 23.61
CA LYS A 396 -30.28 -35.61 24.47
C LYS A 396 -31.17 -36.62 23.70
N LEU A 397 -31.06 -36.66 22.37
CA LEU A 397 -31.87 -37.50 21.52
C LEU A 397 -31.21 -38.86 21.25
N ASP A 398 -32.04 -39.89 21.03
CA ASP A 398 -31.54 -41.18 20.59
C ASP A 398 -30.94 -41.11 19.18
N LYS A 399 -29.76 -41.60 19.01
CA LYS A 399 -28.96 -41.51 17.79
C LYS A 399 -28.98 -42.81 16.96
N THR A 400 -29.62 -43.86 17.49
CA THR A 400 -29.62 -45.20 16.87
C THR A 400 -30.17 -45.17 15.44
N GLY A 401 -29.39 -45.65 14.48
CA GLY A 401 -29.72 -45.70 13.07
C GLY A 401 -29.31 -44.42 12.27
N TYR A 402 -28.69 -43.45 12.95
CA TYR A 402 -28.20 -42.20 12.35
C TYR A 402 -26.74 -41.88 12.72
N GLU A 403 -25.97 -42.87 13.07
CA GLU A 403 -24.58 -42.75 13.57
C GLU A 403 -23.72 -41.95 12.59
N GLU A 404 -23.80 -42.29 11.30
CA GLU A 404 -23.04 -41.55 10.26
C GLU A 404 -23.35 -40.03 10.24
N MET A 405 -24.62 -39.67 10.43
CA MET A 405 -25.03 -38.26 10.53
C MET A 405 -24.36 -37.57 11.72
N PHE A 406 -24.36 -38.23 12.87
CA PHE A 406 -23.77 -37.66 14.09
C PHE A 406 -22.25 -37.56 14.00
N ASP A 407 -21.57 -38.56 13.41
CA ASP A 407 -20.14 -38.51 13.15
C ASP A 407 -19.77 -37.35 12.26
N LYS A 408 -20.50 -37.13 11.18
CA LYS A 408 -20.31 -35.95 10.30
C LYS A 408 -20.60 -34.63 11.03
N ILE A 409 -21.60 -34.54 11.89
CA ILE A 409 -21.92 -33.35 12.69
C ILE A 409 -20.78 -33.11 13.70
N GLU A 410 -20.25 -34.13 14.32
CA GLU A 410 -19.18 -34.04 15.31
C GLU A 410 -17.87 -33.54 14.67
N ASN A 411 -17.57 -34.08 13.51
CA ASN A 411 -16.41 -33.69 12.71
C ASN A 411 -16.58 -32.34 11.97
N GLY A 412 -17.80 -31.74 12.00
CA GLY A 412 -18.07 -30.47 11.31
C GLY A 412 -18.13 -30.58 9.78
N THR A 413 -18.29 -31.80 9.24
CA THR A 413 -18.32 -32.11 7.81
C THR A 413 -19.73 -32.31 7.25
N PHE A 414 -20.76 -32.28 8.11
CA PHE A 414 -22.14 -32.52 7.76
C PHE A 414 -22.69 -31.44 6.81
N MET A 415 -23.39 -31.86 5.77
CA MET A 415 -24.03 -31.03 4.76
C MET A 415 -23.04 -30.05 4.08
N PRO A 416 -22.02 -30.53 3.39
CA PRO A 416 -21.12 -29.65 2.64
C PRO A 416 -21.87 -28.86 1.60
N LYS A 417 -21.44 -27.64 1.31
CA LYS A 417 -22.05 -26.82 0.23
C LYS A 417 -21.02 -26.21 -0.67
N ILE A 418 -21.44 -25.94 -1.92
CA ILE A 418 -20.62 -25.23 -2.88
C ILE A 418 -20.48 -23.77 -2.43
N VAL A 419 -19.28 -23.33 -2.15
CA VAL A 419 -18.98 -21.98 -1.69
C VAL A 419 -18.47 -21.14 -2.85
N VAL A 420 -19.03 -19.94 -3.04
CA VAL A 420 -18.64 -19.03 -4.12
C VAL A 420 -17.22 -18.50 -3.93
N LYS A 421 -16.75 -18.35 -2.68
CA LYS A 421 -15.39 -17.89 -2.35
C LYS A 421 -14.31 -18.84 -2.88
N ASP A 422 -14.59 -20.13 -3.03
CA ASP A 422 -13.65 -21.09 -3.59
C ASP A 422 -13.21 -20.74 -5.03
N ASN A 423 -14.01 -19.96 -5.75
CA ASN A 423 -13.66 -19.52 -7.11
C ASN A 423 -12.40 -18.64 -7.17
N GLY A 424 -12.03 -17.99 -6.08
CA GLY A 424 -10.79 -17.23 -5.96
C GLY A 424 -9.54 -18.13 -5.87
N ILE A 425 -9.70 -19.37 -5.41
CA ILE A 425 -8.61 -20.33 -5.21
C ILE A 425 -8.39 -21.18 -6.47
N ILE A 426 -9.39 -21.29 -7.36
CA ILE A 426 -9.33 -22.16 -8.52
C ILE A 426 -8.42 -21.56 -9.61
N PRO A 427 -7.31 -22.24 -9.99
CA PRO A 427 -6.48 -21.80 -11.11
C PRO A 427 -7.23 -21.92 -12.44
N MET A 428 -6.88 -21.06 -13.36
CA MET A 428 -7.52 -21.05 -14.69
C MET A 428 -7.34 -22.37 -15.46
N GLN A 429 -6.26 -23.08 -15.22
CA GLN A 429 -5.92 -24.34 -15.90
C GLN A 429 -6.97 -25.42 -15.63
N VAL A 430 -7.55 -25.45 -14.43
CA VAL A 430 -8.62 -26.39 -14.07
C VAL A 430 -9.85 -26.16 -14.95
N ASN A 431 -10.30 -24.91 -15.06
CA ASN A 431 -11.43 -24.56 -15.94
C ASN A 431 -11.08 -24.71 -17.41
N ARG A 432 -9.81 -24.50 -17.79
CA ARG A 432 -9.31 -24.71 -19.18
C ARG A 432 -9.40 -26.17 -19.59
N SER A 433 -9.09 -27.11 -18.70
CA SER A 433 -9.19 -28.53 -18.99
C SER A 433 -10.62 -28.97 -19.25
N GLU A 434 -11.59 -28.46 -18.50
CA GLU A 434 -13.01 -28.70 -18.75
C GLU A 434 -13.50 -28.05 -20.05
N LEU A 435 -13.10 -26.78 -20.28
CA LEU A 435 -13.40 -26.09 -21.54
C LEU A 435 -12.99 -26.90 -22.75
N LYS A 436 -11.75 -27.39 -22.76
CA LYS A 436 -11.23 -28.21 -23.85
C LYS A 436 -11.93 -29.56 -23.99
N ALA A 437 -12.30 -30.20 -22.89
CA ALA A 437 -13.05 -31.46 -22.91
C ALA A 437 -14.46 -31.27 -23.50
N ILE A 438 -15.17 -30.23 -23.07
CA ILE A 438 -16.50 -29.89 -23.59
C ILE A 438 -16.43 -29.58 -25.09
N LEU A 439 -15.46 -28.71 -25.49
CA LEU A 439 -15.31 -28.35 -26.91
C LEU A 439 -14.96 -29.56 -27.77
N LYS A 440 -14.10 -30.46 -27.30
CA LYS A 440 -13.73 -31.69 -28.00
C LYS A 440 -14.98 -32.56 -28.26
N ASN A 441 -15.82 -32.77 -27.26
CA ASN A 441 -17.02 -33.57 -27.41
C ASN A 441 -18.06 -32.85 -28.28
N ALA A 442 -18.29 -31.55 -28.05
CA ALA A 442 -19.24 -30.75 -28.82
C ALA A 442 -18.87 -30.66 -30.34
N SER A 443 -17.57 -30.63 -30.65
CA SER A 443 -17.09 -30.57 -32.06
C SER A 443 -17.44 -31.82 -32.87
N THR A 444 -17.83 -32.91 -32.23
CA THR A 444 -18.21 -34.12 -32.93
C THR A 444 -19.61 -34.00 -33.56
N TYR A 445 -20.49 -33.13 -33.05
CA TYR A 445 -21.83 -32.94 -33.54
C TYR A 445 -22.22 -31.48 -33.84
N LEU A 446 -21.40 -30.51 -33.45
CA LEU A 446 -21.55 -29.10 -33.80
C LEU A 446 -20.44 -28.72 -34.79
N GLU A 447 -20.66 -28.99 -36.10
CA GLU A 447 -19.64 -28.81 -37.15
C GLU A 447 -19.06 -27.40 -37.21
N PHE A 448 -19.85 -26.35 -36.89
CA PHE A 448 -19.37 -24.97 -36.91
C PHE A 448 -18.18 -24.74 -36.01
N LEU A 449 -18.02 -25.50 -34.91
CA LEU A 449 -16.88 -25.40 -33.98
C LEU A 449 -15.53 -25.76 -34.66
N ASN A 450 -15.59 -26.57 -35.71
CA ASN A 450 -14.43 -26.97 -36.51
C ASN A 450 -14.12 -26.00 -37.65
N LYS A 451 -15.06 -25.10 -37.98
CA LYS A 451 -14.90 -24.14 -39.08
C LYS A 451 -13.71 -23.23 -38.83
N LYS A 452 -12.80 -23.17 -39.78
CA LYS A 452 -11.58 -22.36 -39.72
C LYS A 452 -11.75 -21.05 -40.46
N ASP A 453 -11.10 -20.00 -39.94
CA ASP A 453 -10.99 -18.72 -40.64
C ASP A 453 -9.82 -18.70 -41.64
N GLU A 454 -9.61 -17.56 -42.29
CA GLU A 454 -8.53 -17.33 -43.27
C GLU A 454 -7.12 -17.58 -42.70
N ASN A 455 -6.96 -17.48 -41.39
CA ASN A 455 -5.73 -17.74 -40.66
C ASN A 455 -5.60 -19.18 -40.16
N GLY A 456 -6.54 -20.05 -40.53
CA GLY A 456 -6.57 -21.46 -40.15
C GLY A 456 -6.99 -21.71 -38.70
N ILE A 457 -7.52 -20.69 -37.98
CA ILE A 457 -7.93 -20.79 -36.58
C ILE A 457 -9.38 -21.26 -36.53
N SER A 458 -9.65 -22.39 -35.87
CA SER A 458 -11.01 -22.90 -35.67
C SER A 458 -11.84 -22.09 -34.70
N VAL A 459 -13.17 -22.17 -34.72
CA VAL A 459 -14.06 -21.54 -33.75
C VAL A 459 -13.74 -22.06 -32.34
N SER A 460 -13.49 -23.37 -32.19
CA SER A 460 -13.05 -23.94 -30.90
C SER A 460 -11.75 -23.30 -30.39
N ASP A 461 -10.76 -23.09 -31.27
CA ASP A 461 -9.51 -22.41 -30.88
C ASP A 461 -9.75 -20.94 -30.50
N LYS A 462 -10.65 -20.24 -31.19
CA LYS A 462 -11.04 -18.87 -30.82
C LYS A 462 -11.66 -18.82 -29.44
N ILE A 463 -12.51 -19.81 -29.07
CA ILE A 463 -13.10 -19.89 -27.72
C ILE A 463 -12.03 -20.12 -26.67
N VAL A 464 -11.05 -21.00 -26.92
CA VAL A 464 -9.91 -21.19 -26.02
C VAL A 464 -9.09 -19.91 -25.90
N LYS A 465 -8.84 -19.20 -26.99
CA LYS A 465 -8.15 -17.89 -26.95
C LYS A 465 -8.94 -16.83 -26.18
N ILE A 466 -10.28 -16.76 -26.28
CA ILE A 466 -11.11 -15.89 -25.45
C ILE A 466 -10.94 -16.22 -23.97
N PHE A 467 -10.93 -17.50 -23.63
CA PHE A 467 -10.73 -17.94 -22.24
C PHE A 467 -9.35 -17.57 -21.71
N GLU A 468 -8.30 -17.77 -22.48
CA GLU A 468 -6.90 -17.51 -22.09
C GLU A 468 -6.53 -16.03 -22.17
N PHE A 469 -7.30 -15.19 -22.87
CA PHE A 469 -6.94 -13.82 -23.19
C PHE A 469 -6.72 -12.96 -21.94
N ARG A 470 -5.52 -12.39 -21.85
CA ARG A 470 -5.11 -11.40 -20.85
C ARG A 470 -4.55 -10.19 -21.57
N ILE A 471 -4.97 -9.03 -21.16
CA ILE A 471 -4.38 -7.77 -21.61
C ILE A 471 -3.26 -7.47 -20.63
N PRO A 472 -1.99 -7.44 -21.07
CA PRO A 472 -0.88 -7.04 -20.20
C PRO A 472 -1.16 -5.67 -19.58
N TYR A 473 -0.79 -5.48 -18.31
CA TYR A 473 -1.06 -4.23 -17.59
C TYR A 473 -0.38 -3.02 -18.21
N TYR A 474 0.78 -3.22 -18.82
CA TYR A 474 1.57 -2.22 -19.50
C TYR A 474 1.06 -1.86 -20.90
N VAL A 475 0.13 -2.62 -21.47
CA VAL A 475 -0.59 -2.25 -22.69
C VAL A 475 -1.76 -1.32 -22.34
N GLY A 476 -2.37 -1.53 -21.16
CA GLY A 476 -3.44 -0.68 -20.66
C GLY A 476 -4.81 -0.90 -21.29
N PRO A 477 -5.66 0.12 -21.31
CA PRO A 477 -6.93 0.09 -21.99
C PRO A 477 -6.72 -0.02 -23.50
N LEU A 478 -7.50 -0.87 -24.17
CA LEU A 478 -7.44 -1.06 -25.63
C LEU A 478 -8.07 0.10 -26.45
N ASN A 479 -8.43 1.17 -25.78
CA ASN A 479 -8.99 2.37 -26.35
C ASN A 479 -7.91 3.44 -26.57
N ASN A 480 -7.69 3.87 -27.80
CA ASN A 480 -6.73 4.90 -28.18
C ASN A 480 -7.34 6.30 -28.37
N HIS A 481 -8.62 6.51 -28.05
CA HIS A 481 -9.28 7.81 -28.21
C HIS A 481 -8.90 8.84 -27.12
N SER A 482 -8.18 8.45 -26.10
CA SER A 482 -7.67 9.38 -25.10
C SER A 482 -6.35 9.98 -25.52
N LEU A 483 -6.18 11.29 -25.39
CA LEU A 483 -4.90 11.99 -25.59
C LEU A 483 -3.77 11.45 -24.69
N LYS A 484 -4.11 10.73 -23.63
CA LYS A 484 -3.18 10.09 -22.68
C LYS A 484 -3.05 8.58 -22.93
N SER A 485 -3.55 8.08 -24.06
CA SER A 485 -3.37 6.67 -24.42
C SER A 485 -1.91 6.43 -24.79
N TRP A 486 -1.35 5.37 -24.21
CA TRP A 486 0.00 4.90 -24.57
C TRP A 486 -0.05 3.68 -25.50
N LEU A 487 -1.25 3.21 -25.85
CA LEU A 487 -1.45 2.09 -26.72
C LEU A 487 -1.03 2.42 -28.15
N VAL A 488 -0.18 1.59 -28.71
CA VAL A 488 0.18 1.60 -30.14
C VAL A 488 -0.50 0.40 -30.81
N ARG A 489 -1.35 0.67 -31.82
CA ARG A 489 -2.14 -0.34 -32.50
C ARG A 489 -2.47 0.07 -33.93
N SER A 490 -2.77 -0.91 -34.80
CA SER A 490 -3.42 -0.67 -36.09
C SER A 490 -4.91 -0.30 -35.90
N ASP A 491 -5.58 0.15 -36.97
CA ASP A 491 -7.00 0.53 -36.93
C ASP A 491 -7.97 -0.67 -36.89
N GLU A 492 -7.44 -1.89 -37.04
CA GLU A 492 -8.24 -3.10 -37.00
C GLU A 492 -8.89 -3.34 -35.63
N LYS A 493 -10.08 -3.98 -35.64
CA LYS A 493 -10.74 -4.36 -34.42
C LYS A 493 -9.96 -5.44 -33.67
N ILE A 494 -9.69 -5.20 -32.38
CA ILE A 494 -8.95 -6.13 -31.52
C ILE A 494 -9.84 -7.27 -31.06
N TYR A 495 -9.37 -8.48 -31.32
CA TYR A 495 -9.93 -9.73 -30.80
C TYR A 495 -8.82 -10.53 -30.09
N PRO A 496 -9.20 -11.51 -29.22
CA PRO A 496 -8.20 -12.38 -28.58
C PRO A 496 -7.29 -13.15 -29.51
N TRP A 497 -7.72 -13.40 -30.74
CA TRP A 497 -6.97 -14.18 -31.74
C TRP A 497 -6.14 -13.35 -32.70
N ASN A 498 -6.33 -12.03 -32.78
CA ASN A 498 -5.48 -11.14 -33.58
C ASN A 498 -4.72 -10.09 -32.74
N PHE A 499 -4.73 -10.22 -31.42
CA PHE A 499 -4.16 -9.22 -30.51
C PHE A 499 -2.69 -8.91 -30.79
N ASP A 500 -1.87 -9.97 -30.97
CA ASP A 500 -0.43 -9.83 -31.18
C ASP A 500 -0.05 -9.23 -32.54
N SER A 501 -0.96 -9.27 -33.55
CA SER A 501 -0.74 -8.63 -34.84
C SER A 501 -1.25 -7.20 -34.91
N VAL A 502 -2.31 -6.89 -34.14
CA VAL A 502 -2.96 -5.56 -34.13
C VAL A 502 -2.32 -4.59 -33.14
N VAL A 503 -1.76 -5.10 -32.02
CA VAL A 503 -1.18 -4.30 -30.96
C VAL A 503 0.33 -4.44 -30.92
N ASP A 504 1.04 -3.31 -31.04
CA ASP A 504 2.47 -3.26 -30.73
C ASP A 504 2.68 -3.23 -29.22
N ILE A 505 2.89 -4.42 -28.66
CA ILE A 505 3.05 -4.62 -27.22
C ILE A 505 4.30 -3.91 -26.69
N GLU A 506 5.41 -3.96 -27.42
CA GLU A 506 6.69 -3.41 -26.99
C GLU A 506 6.66 -1.89 -26.95
N GLN A 507 6.19 -1.26 -28.03
CA GLN A 507 6.09 0.19 -28.10
C GLN A 507 5.03 0.73 -27.10
N SER A 508 3.92 0.02 -26.95
CA SER A 508 2.91 0.36 -25.92
C SER A 508 3.49 0.29 -24.52
N ALA A 509 4.30 -0.73 -24.25
CA ALA A 509 4.97 -0.87 -22.96
C ALA A 509 6.00 0.24 -22.70
N GLU A 510 6.79 0.64 -23.71
CA GLU A 510 7.72 1.77 -23.60
C GLU A 510 6.99 3.08 -23.30
N ASN A 511 5.92 3.37 -24.03
CA ASN A 511 5.09 4.54 -23.78
C ASN A 511 4.49 4.52 -22.38
N PHE A 512 4.03 3.35 -21.92
CA PHE A 512 3.50 3.18 -20.56
C PHE A 512 4.55 3.51 -19.51
N ILE A 513 5.76 3.01 -19.65
CA ILE A 513 6.87 3.25 -18.72
C ILE A 513 7.19 4.74 -18.68
N ASN A 514 7.37 5.36 -19.84
CA ASN A 514 7.67 6.79 -19.95
C ASN A 514 6.59 7.65 -19.28
N ASN A 515 5.31 7.27 -19.39
CA ASN A 515 4.20 7.97 -18.77
C ASN A 515 4.07 7.74 -17.25
N LEU A 516 4.59 6.62 -16.73
CA LEU A 516 4.49 6.27 -15.32
C LEU A 516 5.74 6.53 -14.53
N THR A 517 6.88 6.69 -15.19
CA THR A 517 8.14 6.98 -14.49
C THR A 517 8.02 8.32 -13.77
N SER A 518 8.25 8.29 -12.47
CA SER A 518 8.24 9.48 -11.63
C SER A 518 9.32 10.46 -12.07
N LYS A 519 9.13 11.73 -11.76
CA LYS A 519 10.17 12.75 -11.95
C LYS A 519 11.02 12.89 -10.68
N CYS A 520 12.27 13.29 -10.89
CA CYS A 520 13.22 13.53 -9.82
C CYS A 520 12.73 14.60 -8.84
N THR A 521 12.93 14.37 -7.55
CA THR A 521 12.54 15.32 -6.50
C THR A 521 13.21 16.70 -6.66
N TYR A 522 14.44 16.72 -7.15
CA TYR A 522 15.24 17.94 -7.27
C TYR A 522 15.34 18.48 -8.71
N LEU A 523 15.12 17.63 -9.71
CA LEU A 523 15.07 17.98 -11.12
C LEU A 523 13.72 17.51 -11.72
N PRO A 524 12.64 18.29 -11.60
CA PRO A 524 11.28 17.86 -11.96
C PRO A 524 11.08 17.47 -13.42
N THR A 525 12.00 17.81 -14.31
CA THR A 525 11.98 17.45 -15.73
C THR A 525 12.62 16.11 -16.04
N LYS A 526 13.44 15.58 -15.12
CA LYS A 526 14.19 14.33 -15.32
C LYS A 526 13.51 13.14 -14.67
N ASP A 527 13.59 12.01 -15.35
CA ASP A 527 13.02 10.75 -14.84
C ASP A 527 13.88 10.16 -13.72
N VAL A 528 13.22 9.55 -12.75
CA VAL A 528 13.90 8.80 -11.71
C VAL A 528 14.47 7.49 -12.25
N ILE A 529 15.53 6.99 -11.62
CA ILE A 529 16.12 5.69 -11.95
C ILE A 529 15.56 4.58 -11.03
N PRO A 530 15.62 3.30 -11.43
CA PRO A 530 15.18 2.19 -10.58
C PRO A 530 15.90 2.19 -9.23
N LYS A 531 15.18 1.82 -8.18
CA LYS A 531 15.72 1.73 -6.81
C LYS A 531 16.93 0.80 -6.73
N ASN A 532 16.91 -0.27 -7.51
CA ASN A 532 17.99 -1.25 -7.59
C ASN A 532 19.03 -0.94 -8.69
N SER A 533 19.00 0.23 -9.34
CA SER A 533 20.09 0.62 -10.21
C SER A 533 21.38 0.77 -9.40
N ILE A 534 22.53 0.39 -9.97
CA ILE A 534 23.82 0.40 -9.27
C ILE A 534 24.11 1.80 -8.70
N LEU A 535 23.84 2.85 -9.49
CA LEU A 535 24.02 4.23 -9.08
C LEU A 535 23.11 4.62 -7.89
N TYR A 536 21.82 4.25 -7.93
CA TYR A 536 20.91 4.58 -6.84
C TYR A 536 21.20 3.75 -5.58
N SER A 537 21.60 2.50 -5.75
CA SER A 537 22.06 1.66 -4.64
C SER A 537 23.31 2.24 -3.97
N ALA A 538 24.29 2.67 -4.76
CA ALA A 538 25.48 3.35 -4.24
C ALA A 538 25.12 4.64 -3.50
N PHE A 539 24.23 5.45 -4.08
CA PHE A 539 23.70 6.65 -3.41
C PHE A 539 23.08 6.32 -2.05
N THR A 540 22.21 5.33 -1.98
CA THR A 540 21.51 4.99 -0.73
C THR A 540 22.46 4.44 0.32
N VAL A 541 23.40 3.58 -0.05
CA VAL A 541 24.43 3.05 0.85
C VAL A 541 25.35 4.16 1.37
N LEU A 542 25.86 5.01 0.50
CA LEU A 542 26.74 6.12 0.92
C LEU A 542 26.02 7.12 1.81
N ASN A 543 24.76 7.42 1.47
CA ASN A 543 23.96 8.34 2.30
C ASN A 543 23.67 7.76 3.69
N GLU A 544 23.46 6.44 3.79
CA GLU A 544 23.27 5.75 5.09
C GLU A 544 24.59 5.65 5.86
N LEU A 545 25.71 5.34 5.22
CA LEU A 545 27.05 5.34 5.81
C LEU A 545 27.47 6.74 6.32
N ASN A 546 27.07 7.80 5.61
CA ASN A 546 27.36 9.17 6.05
C ASN A 546 26.56 9.60 7.30
N ASN A 547 25.52 8.83 7.66
CA ASN A 547 24.83 8.98 8.94
C ASN A 547 25.45 8.14 10.06
N LEU A 548 26.28 7.15 9.73
CA LEU A 548 26.92 6.25 10.70
C LEU A 548 27.77 7.02 11.70
N ARG A 549 27.70 6.65 12.95
CA ARG A 549 28.53 7.17 14.03
C ARG A 549 29.06 5.99 14.85
N LEU A 550 30.36 6.03 15.08
CA LEU A 550 31.12 5.12 15.91
C LEU A 550 31.54 5.89 17.15
N ASP A 551 31.12 5.45 18.34
CA ASP A 551 31.32 6.17 19.61
C ASP A 551 30.88 7.66 19.53
N GLY A 552 29.75 7.90 18.84
CA GLY A 552 29.16 9.23 18.66
C GLY A 552 29.82 10.12 17.60
N LYS A 553 30.93 9.69 16.98
CA LYS A 553 31.66 10.43 15.92
C LYS A 553 31.45 9.80 14.56
N LYS A 554 31.46 10.60 13.49
CA LYS A 554 31.48 10.09 12.12
C LYS A 554 32.81 9.34 11.88
N PRO A 555 32.83 8.19 11.20
CA PRO A 555 34.07 7.49 10.84
C PRO A 555 34.91 8.34 9.87
N ASP A 556 36.21 8.06 9.77
CA ASP A 556 37.03 8.67 8.75
C ASP A 556 36.57 8.25 7.35
N VAL A 557 36.78 9.13 6.36
CA VAL A 557 36.37 8.86 4.97
C VAL A 557 37.00 7.56 4.44
N SER A 558 38.27 7.31 4.78
CA SER A 558 38.95 6.06 4.38
C SER A 558 38.32 4.82 5.01
N LEU A 559 37.90 4.86 6.26
CA LEU A 559 37.19 3.75 6.92
C LEU A 559 35.83 3.54 6.31
N LYS A 560 35.06 4.60 6.02
CA LYS A 560 33.77 4.51 5.33
C LYS A 560 33.92 3.85 3.96
N GLN A 561 34.92 4.27 3.17
CA GLN A 561 35.21 3.69 1.85
C GLN A 561 35.60 2.22 1.94
N ALA A 562 36.37 1.83 2.96
CA ALA A 562 36.70 0.45 3.24
C ALA A 562 35.44 -0.37 3.59
N ILE A 563 34.60 0.13 4.47
CA ILE A 563 33.30 -0.51 4.80
C ILE A 563 32.46 -0.71 3.54
N PHE A 564 32.36 0.30 2.67
CA PHE A 564 31.64 0.18 1.42
C PHE A 564 32.18 -0.92 0.53
N ASN A 565 33.50 -0.95 0.30
CA ASN A 565 34.13 -1.89 -0.60
C ASN A 565 34.17 -3.32 -0.04
N ASP A 566 34.49 -3.47 1.25
CA ASP A 566 34.73 -4.77 1.86
C ASP A 566 33.45 -5.47 2.31
N LEU A 567 32.42 -4.70 2.71
CA LEU A 567 31.15 -5.28 3.14
C LEU A 567 30.05 -5.15 2.09
N PHE A 568 29.76 -3.93 1.60
CA PHE A 568 28.60 -3.74 0.71
C PHE A 568 28.84 -4.26 -0.71
N MET A 569 30.08 -4.29 -1.19
CA MET A 569 30.38 -4.85 -2.51
C MET A 569 30.59 -6.37 -2.49
N THR A 570 30.62 -6.99 -1.32
CA THR A 570 30.84 -8.44 -1.15
C THR A 570 29.62 -9.17 -0.60
N HIS A 571 28.77 -8.49 0.19
CA HIS A 571 27.59 -9.08 0.82
C HIS A 571 26.30 -8.50 0.24
N LYS A 572 25.38 -9.36 -0.18
CA LYS A 572 24.05 -8.92 -0.69
C LYS A 572 23.24 -8.14 0.35
N LYS A 573 23.47 -8.39 1.64
CA LYS A 573 22.86 -7.70 2.78
C LYS A 573 23.91 -7.52 3.86
N VAL A 574 24.00 -6.32 4.40
CA VAL A 574 24.92 -6.00 5.51
C VAL A 574 24.08 -5.71 6.75
N ARG A 575 24.38 -6.43 7.84
CA ARG A 575 23.74 -6.25 9.13
C ARG A 575 24.67 -5.49 10.07
N ARG A 576 24.08 -4.90 11.09
CA ARG A 576 24.85 -4.28 12.18
C ARG A 576 25.89 -5.24 12.78
N LYS A 577 25.55 -6.52 12.92
CA LYS A 577 26.45 -7.56 13.40
C LYS A 577 27.66 -7.76 12.46
N ASP A 578 27.44 -7.72 11.16
CA ASP A 578 28.48 -7.91 10.14
C ASP A 578 29.47 -6.73 10.19
N LEU A 579 28.96 -5.50 10.35
CA LEU A 579 29.79 -4.33 10.55
C LEU A 579 30.59 -4.41 11.85
N LEU A 580 30.00 -4.84 12.97
CA LEU A 580 30.72 -5.02 14.24
C LEU A 580 31.82 -6.07 14.12
N ASN A 581 31.55 -7.19 13.48
CA ASN A 581 32.52 -8.24 13.23
C ASN A 581 33.69 -7.74 12.39
N TYR A 582 33.40 -7.02 11.30
CA TYR A 582 34.41 -6.41 10.43
C TYR A 582 35.28 -5.40 11.18
N LEU A 583 34.69 -4.51 11.95
CA LEU A 583 35.44 -3.52 12.74
C LEU A 583 36.30 -4.18 13.79
N LYS A 584 35.85 -5.26 14.39
CA LYS A 584 36.61 -6.04 15.37
C LYS A 584 37.77 -6.80 14.73
N SER A 585 37.51 -7.52 13.62
CA SER A 585 38.51 -8.38 12.97
C SER A 585 39.55 -7.57 12.21
N GLU A 586 39.14 -6.59 11.40
CA GLU A 586 40.01 -5.88 10.46
C GLU A 586 40.57 -4.59 11.03
N LYS A 587 39.90 -3.97 12.02
CA LYS A 587 40.31 -2.66 12.58
C LYS A 587 40.64 -2.72 14.07
N GLY A 588 40.37 -3.85 14.75
CA GLY A 588 40.65 -4.02 16.18
C GLY A 588 39.79 -3.14 17.11
N ILE A 589 38.63 -2.63 16.63
CA ILE A 589 37.76 -1.72 17.39
C ILE A 589 36.40 -2.32 17.64
N THR A 590 35.80 -1.99 18.77
CA THR A 590 34.43 -2.41 19.14
C THR A 590 33.59 -1.20 19.55
N PRO A 591 33.27 -0.30 18.61
CA PRO A 591 32.58 0.96 18.93
C PRO A 591 31.11 0.76 19.22
N ASP A 592 30.50 1.71 19.93
CA ASP A 592 29.05 1.85 19.94
C ASP A 592 28.59 2.46 18.61
N ILE A 593 27.69 1.74 17.93
CA ILE A 593 27.16 2.15 16.61
C ILE A 593 25.87 2.92 16.80
N THR A 594 25.83 4.15 16.30
CA THR A 594 24.65 5.01 16.26
C THR A 594 24.51 5.68 14.89
N GLY A 595 23.40 6.40 14.64
CA GLY A 595 23.14 7.06 13.36
C GLY A 595 22.43 6.20 12.32
N ILE A 596 22.26 4.90 12.58
CA ILE A 596 21.43 3.97 11.83
C ILE A 596 20.40 3.32 12.75
N ASP A 597 19.19 3.09 12.23
CA ASP A 597 18.10 2.46 12.97
C ASP A 597 18.14 0.93 12.77
N GLY A 598 18.89 0.23 13.61
CA GLY A 598 19.05 -1.24 13.50
C GLY A 598 20.02 -1.65 12.40
N ASP A 599 19.63 -2.59 11.55
CA ASP A 599 20.41 -3.06 10.40
C ASP A 599 20.37 -2.05 9.25
N PHE A 600 21.37 -2.14 8.35
CA PHE A 600 21.36 -1.34 7.13
C PHE A 600 20.17 -1.68 6.23
N LYS A 601 19.50 -0.64 5.78
CA LYS A 601 18.34 -0.75 4.85
C LYS A 601 18.76 -0.75 3.40
N SER A 602 19.96 -0.26 3.11
CA SER A 602 20.55 -0.15 1.77
C SER A 602 21.48 -1.31 1.48
N SER A 603 21.62 -1.68 0.23
CA SER A 603 22.53 -2.76 -0.21
C SER A 603 23.02 -2.53 -1.64
N MET A 604 24.15 -3.15 -1.97
CA MET A 604 24.69 -3.21 -3.33
C MET A 604 24.35 -4.53 -4.04
N ARG A 605 23.27 -5.19 -3.63
CA ARG A 605 22.85 -6.50 -4.15
C ARG A 605 22.86 -6.57 -5.68
N SER A 606 22.29 -5.59 -6.36
CA SER A 606 22.24 -5.56 -7.81
C SER A 606 23.62 -5.45 -8.46
N ALA A 607 24.56 -4.72 -7.86
CA ALA A 607 25.93 -4.64 -8.33
C ALA A 607 26.60 -6.01 -8.25
N ILE A 608 26.44 -6.72 -7.12
CA ILE A 608 26.99 -8.06 -6.90
C ILE A 608 26.37 -9.07 -7.87
N GLU A 609 25.04 -9.07 -8.02
CA GLU A 609 24.35 -10.01 -8.91
C GLU A 609 24.66 -9.77 -10.39
N MET A 610 24.86 -8.51 -10.79
CA MET A 610 25.19 -8.17 -12.18
C MET A 610 26.69 -8.24 -12.49
N SER A 611 27.58 -8.35 -11.50
CA SER A 611 29.03 -8.44 -11.71
C SER A 611 29.46 -9.74 -12.43
N GLN A 612 28.64 -10.79 -12.31
CA GLN A 612 28.90 -12.08 -12.95
C GLN A 612 28.65 -12.10 -14.48
N PHE A 613 28.06 -11.01 -15.03
CA PHE A 613 27.79 -10.89 -16.46
C PHE A 613 28.76 -9.90 -17.12
N ASN A 614 29.24 -10.23 -18.29
CA ASN A 614 30.16 -9.37 -19.04
C ASN A 614 29.42 -8.22 -19.73
N LEU A 615 28.99 -7.25 -18.94
CA LEU A 615 28.24 -6.07 -19.37
C LEU A 615 28.91 -4.80 -18.85
N THR A 616 28.84 -3.74 -19.63
CA THR A 616 29.20 -2.38 -19.19
C THR A 616 28.21 -1.87 -18.14
N ASP A 617 28.56 -0.87 -17.37
CA ASP A 617 27.69 -0.29 -16.33
C ASP A 617 26.39 0.28 -16.91
N SER A 618 26.43 0.81 -18.14
CA SER A 618 25.22 1.25 -18.85
C SER A 618 24.30 0.08 -19.16
N GLU A 619 24.85 -1.02 -19.69
CA GLU A 619 24.10 -2.23 -20.06
C GLU A 619 23.54 -2.95 -18.83
N LYS A 620 24.28 -2.96 -17.73
CA LYS A 620 23.76 -3.43 -16.42
C LYS A 620 22.57 -2.58 -15.97
N GLY A 621 22.68 -1.25 -16.14
CA GLY A 621 21.59 -0.33 -15.86
C GLY A 621 20.34 -0.61 -16.71
N ASP A 622 20.49 -0.85 -17.99
CA ASP A 622 19.41 -1.20 -18.91
C ASP A 622 18.77 -2.55 -18.56
N ALA A 623 19.58 -3.56 -18.22
CA ALA A 623 19.09 -4.85 -17.75
C ALA A 623 18.29 -4.71 -16.44
N ILE A 624 18.78 -3.97 -15.46
CA ILE A 624 18.09 -3.71 -14.18
C ILE A 624 16.78 -2.96 -14.45
N LYS A 625 16.78 -1.97 -15.35
CA LYS A 625 15.57 -1.26 -15.75
C LYS A 625 14.57 -2.21 -16.40
N ALA A 626 15.02 -3.07 -17.31
CA ALA A 626 14.15 -4.07 -17.96
C ALA A 626 13.53 -5.02 -16.94
N ILE A 627 14.30 -5.52 -15.96
CA ILE A 627 13.79 -6.39 -14.88
C ILE A 627 12.78 -5.64 -14.02
N THR A 628 13.07 -4.39 -13.63
CA THR A 628 12.17 -3.57 -12.81
C THR A 628 10.82 -3.38 -13.48
N VAL A 629 10.81 -3.25 -14.81
CA VAL A 629 9.59 -2.98 -15.58
C VAL A 629 8.84 -4.25 -15.95
N PHE A 630 9.56 -5.26 -16.44
CA PHE A 630 8.96 -6.47 -17.04
C PHE A 630 9.15 -7.73 -16.19
N GLY A 631 9.60 -7.60 -14.95
CA GLY A 631 9.91 -8.73 -14.08
C GLY A 631 8.78 -9.74 -13.90
N ASP A 632 7.52 -9.29 -13.97
CA ASP A 632 6.32 -10.13 -13.87
C ASP A 632 5.97 -10.84 -15.19
N ASP A 633 6.49 -10.38 -16.33
CA ASP A 633 6.33 -11.01 -17.64
C ASP A 633 7.67 -11.53 -18.16
N LYS A 634 8.04 -12.73 -17.72
CA LYS A 634 9.32 -13.35 -18.08
C LYS A 634 9.51 -13.55 -19.58
N LYS A 635 8.43 -13.75 -20.32
CA LYS A 635 8.50 -13.93 -21.79
C LYS A 635 8.91 -12.63 -22.47
N LEU A 636 8.25 -11.53 -22.10
CA LEU A 636 8.58 -10.21 -22.66
C LEU A 636 9.95 -9.73 -22.18
N LEU A 637 10.27 -9.94 -20.90
CA LEU A 637 11.60 -9.62 -20.36
C LEU A 637 12.72 -10.30 -21.14
N ARG A 638 12.62 -11.61 -21.38
CA ARG A 638 13.63 -12.35 -22.16
C ARG A 638 13.73 -11.85 -23.60
N LYS A 639 12.58 -11.57 -24.25
CA LYS A 639 12.56 -10.99 -25.60
C LYS A 639 13.27 -9.62 -25.61
N ARG A 640 13.01 -8.78 -24.63
CA ARG A 640 13.66 -7.47 -24.46
C ARG A 640 15.16 -7.59 -24.24
N LEU A 641 15.58 -8.42 -23.30
CA LEU A 641 16.99 -8.67 -23.00
C LEU A 641 17.72 -9.23 -24.21
N LYS A 642 17.12 -10.18 -24.93
CA LYS A 642 17.71 -10.76 -26.15
C LYS A 642 17.90 -9.71 -27.26
N ARG A 643 16.92 -8.82 -27.44
CA ARG A 643 17.03 -7.73 -28.42
C ARG A 643 18.12 -6.72 -28.04
N GLN A 644 18.22 -6.37 -26.75
CA GLN A 644 19.17 -5.34 -26.30
C GLN A 644 20.58 -5.86 -26.07
N LEU A 645 20.72 -7.07 -25.56
CA LEU A 645 22.00 -7.61 -25.07
C LEU A 645 22.37 -8.96 -25.68
N GLY A 646 21.58 -9.50 -26.61
CA GLY A 646 21.77 -10.82 -27.19
C GLY A 646 23.05 -10.96 -28.03
N SER A 647 23.70 -9.84 -28.38
CA SER A 647 25.03 -9.86 -29.02
C SER A 647 26.18 -10.16 -28.02
N LYS A 648 25.93 -10.01 -26.71
CA LYS A 648 26.93 -10.16 -25.65
C LYS A 648 26.60 -11.25 -24.64
N LEU A 649 25.34 -11.63 -24.54
CA LEU A 649 24.84 -12.59 -23.57
C LEU A 649 24.33 -13.86 -24.25
N SER A 650 24.65 -15.00 -23.67
CA SER A 650 24.09 -16.29 -24.06
C SER A 650 22.59 -16.38 -23.68
N ASP A 651 21.85 -17.29 -24.32
CA ASP A 651 20.44 -17.56 -23.94
C ASP A 651 20.35 -18.05 -22.49
N GLU A 652 21.39 -18.72 -21.96
CA GLU A 652 21.46 -19.13 -20.56
C GLU A 652 21.63 -17.93 -19.62
N ASP A 653 22.50 -16.99 -19.94
CA ASP A 653 22.67 -15.75 -19.16
C ASP A 653 21.40 -14.91 -19.15
N ILE A 654 20.73 -14.80 -20.32
CA ILE A 654 19.43 -14.12 -20.41
C ILE A 654 18.39 -14.80 -19.51
N MET A 655 18.41 -16.14 -19.45
CA MET A 655 17.54 -16.89 -18.55
C MET A 655 17.87 -16.62 -17.08
N ARG A 656 19.17 -16.60 -16.71
CA ARG A 656 19.63 -16.28 -15.35
C ARG A 656 19.25 -14.86 -14.94
N ILE A 657 19.52 -13.87 -15.78
CA ILE A 657 19.14 -12.47 -15.57
C ILE A 657 17.62 -12.34 -15.42
N SER A 658 16.84 -13.06 -16.23
CA SER A 658 15.38 -13.00 -16.16
C SER A 658 14.78 -13.57 -14.87
N LYS A 659 15.54 -14.34 -14.08
CA LYS A 659 15.13 -14.84 -12.77
C LYS A 659 15.33 -13.82 -11.65
N LEU A 660 16.23 -12.85 -11.84
CA LEU A 660 16.46 -11.80 -10.85
C LEU A 660 15.19 -10.98 -10.62
N LYS A 661 15.02 -10.46 -9.40
CA LYS A 661 13.85 -9.71 -8.99
C LYS A 661 14.29 -8.34 -8.49
N TYR A 662 14.03 -7.30 -9.28
CA TYR A 662 14.21 -5.91 -8.91
C TYR A 662 12.87 -5.20 -9.00
N LYS A 663 12.52 -4.45 -7.96
CA LYS A 663 11.25 -3.72 -7.85
C LYS A 663 11.51 -2.28 -7.45
N ASP A 664 10.50 -1.45 -7.65
CA ASP A 664 10.44 -0.06 -7.21
C ASP A 664 11.36 0.90 -7.97
N TRP A 665 11.01 2.18 -7.84
CA TRP A 665 11.72 3.30 -8.42
C TRP A 665 12.32 4.17 -7.33
N GLY A 666 13.48 4.75 -7.61
CA GLY A 666 14.09 5.77 -6.77
C GLY A 666 13.29 7.07 -6.76
N ARG A 667 13.83 8.07 -6.09
CA ARG A 667 13.28 9.43 -6.06
C ARG A 667 14.16 10.45 -6.76
N LEU A 668 15.32 10.02 -7.24
CA LEU A 668 16.33 10.87 -7.88
C LEU A 668 16.62 10.37 -9.29
N SER A 669 16.97 11.30 -10.16
CA SER A 669 17.40 11.01 -11.52
C SER A 669 18.91 10.75 -11.56
N LYS A 670 19.38 10.16 -12.67
CA LYS A 670 20.80 9.99 -12.96
C LYS A 670 21.49 11.35 -12.98
N GLU A 671 20.93 12.30 -13.72
CA GLU A 671 21.50 13.64 -13.92
C GLU A 671 21.67 14.37 -12.59
N PHE A 672 20.70 14.25 -11.67
CA PHE A 672 20.85 14.86 -10.33
C PHE A 672 22.06 14.32 -9.57
N LEU A 673 22.31 13.02 -9.66
CA LEU A 673 23.42 12.37 -8.96
C LEU A 673 24.76 12.61 -9.62
N THR A 674 24.80 12.76 -10.97
CA THR A 674 26.07 12.76 -11.75
C THR A 674 26.37 14.07 -12.47
N GLU A 675 25.42 14.99 -12.63
CA GLU A 675 25.57 16.25 -13.40
C GLU A 675 25.35 17.51 -12.60
N VAL A 676 24.87 17.42 -11.35
CA VAL A 676 24.80 18.54 -10.42
C VAL A 676 26.07 18.56 -9.59
N TYR A 677 26.85 19.62 -9.76
CA TYR A 677 28.19 19.80 -9.14
C TYR A 677 28.14 20.85 -8.04
N ASN A 678 29.03 20.72 -7.07
CA ASN A 678 29.32 21.84 -6.16
C ASN A 678 30.21 22.86 -6.88
N VAL A 679 29.97 24.11 -6.52
CA VAL A 679 30.74 25.24 -7.05
C VAL A 679 31.60 25.79 -5.92
N ASP A 680 32.91 25.86 -6.14
CA ASP A 680 33.80 26.54 -5.21
C ASP A 680 33.44 28.04 -5.16
N LYS A 681 33.18 28.53 -3.96
CA LYS A 681 32.70 29.91 -3.76
C LYS A 681 33.78 30.96 -4.06
N ASN A 682 35.06 30.59 -4.07
CA ASN A 682 36.17 31.50 -4.26
C ASN A 682 36.62 31.49 -5.73
N THR A 683 36.66 30.33 -6.35
CA THR A 683 37.16 30.18 -7.73
C THR A 683 36.04 30.10 -8.79
N GLY A 684 34.81 29.72 -8.37
CA GLY A 684 33.70 29.47 -9.28
C GLY A 684 33.83 28.16 -10.06
N GLU A 685 34.82 27.32 -9.75
CA GLU A 685 35.06 26.06 -10.44
C GLU A 685 34.14 24.94 -9.95
N LEU A 686 33.75 24.04 -10.88
CA LEU A 686 33.00 22.83 -10.59
C LEU A 686 33.95 21.77 -9.99
N GLN A 687 33.64 21.23 -8.83
CA GLN A 687 34.50 20.26 -8.14
C GLN A 687 33.97 18.83 -8.21
N PHE A 688 32.89 18.54 -7.47
CA PHE A 688 32.35 17.20 -7.29
C PHE A 688 30.88 17.18 -7.63
N ASN A 689 30.40 16.10 -8.27
CA ASN A 689 28.98 15.83 -8.37
C ASN A 689 28.46 15.21 -7.05
N ILE A 690 27.13 15.04 -6.92
CA ILE A 690 26.47 14.57 -5.69
C ILE A 690 27.03 13.22 -5.23
N ILE A 691 27.11 12.23 -6.15
CA ILE A 691 27.59 10.89 -5.76
C ILE A 691 29.07 10.89 -5.37
N HIS A 692 29.90 11.70 -6.03
CA HIS A 692 31.30 11.83 -5.71
C HIS A 692 31.49 12.56 -4.40
N ALA A 693 30.72 13.60 -4.12
CA ALA A 693 30.75 14.28 -2.83
C ALA A 693 30.35 13.37 -1.67
N LEU A 694 29.32 12.53 -1.84
CA LEU A 694 28.95 11.52 -0.85
C LEU A 694 30.07 10.52 -0.59
N TRP A 695 30.85 10.17 -1.62
CA TRP A 695 32.02 9.30 -1.50
C TRP A 695 33.19 9.96 -0.78
N GLN A 696 33.51 11.20 -1.11
CA GLN A 696 34.67 11.93 -0.61
C GLN A 696 34.44 12.65 0.73
N THR A 697 33.21 12.78 1.18
CA THR A 697 32.87 13.43 2.43
C THR A 697 32.06 12.51 3.32
N ASN A 698 31.91 12.86 4.59
CA ASN A 698 31.00 12.17 5.51
C ASN A 698 29.67 12.90 5.67
N ASP A 699 29.36 13.82 4.75
CA ASP A 699 28.11 14.57 4.78
C ASP A 699 27.05 13.83 3.97
N ASN A 700 25.85 13.67 4.54
CA ASN A 700 24.71 13.08 3.84
C ASN A 700 24.14 14.04 2.79
N LEU A 701 23.20 13.57 1.96
CA LEU A 701 22.62 14.39 0.88
C LEU A 701 22.07 15.73 1.39
N MET A 702 21.46 15.75 2.56
CA MET A 702 20.86 16.96 3.11
C MET A 702 21.94 17.96 3.56
N GLU A 703 23.00 17.46 4.13
CA GLU A 703 24.17 18.25 4.51
C GLU A 703 24.88 18.81 3.28
N LEU A 704 24.98 18.02 2.19
CA LEU A 704 25.57 18.46 0.93
C LEU A 704 24.73 19.56 0.23
N LEU A 705 23.40 19.45 0.28
CA LEU A 705 22.50 20.47 -0.30
C LEU A 705 22.40 21.72 0.60
N GLY A 706 23.02 21.74 1.73
CA GLY A 706 23.15 22.92 2.59
C GLY A 706 24.05 24.00 1.96
N SER A 707 24.06 25.19 2.55
CA SER A 707 24.76 26.36 2.04
C SER A 707 26.31 26.23 1.94
N LYS A 708 26.86 25.15 2.54
CA LYS A 708 28.30 24.88 2.62
C LYS A 708 28.92 24.60 1.25
N TYR A 709 28.25 23.83 0.42
CA TYR A 709 28.83 23.23 -0.80
C TYR A 709 28.44 23.90 -2.12
N GLY A 710 27.41 24.75 -2.17
CA GLY A 710 26.98 25.44 -3.39
C GLY A 710 26.28 24.57 -4.44
N PHE A 711 25.86 23.35 -4.12
CA PHE A 711 25.08 22.48 -5.03
C PHE A 711 23.75 23.11 -5.46
N GLU A 712 23.14 23.91 -4.61
CA GLU A 712 21.89 24.58 -4.91
C GLU A 712 22.03 25.56 -6.06
N GLN A 713 23.16 26.27 -6.17
CA GLN A 713 23.44 27.17 -7.27
C GLN A 713 23.53 26.40 -8.61
N SER A 714 24.27 25.32 -8.64
CA SER A 714 24.40 24.47 -9.82
C SER A 714 23.07 23.84 -10.22
N ARG A 715 22.28 23.38 -9.24
CA ARG A 715 20.93 22.85 -9.47
C ARG A 715 20.01 23.91 -10.09
N GLN A 716 20.10 25.14 -9.62
CA GLN A 716 19.30 26.25 -10.14
C GLN A 716 19.69 26.58 -11.58
N ASN A 717 20.99 26.65 -11.87
CA ASN A 717 21.48 26.89 -13.23
C ASN A 717 21.02 25.78 -14.20
N TYR A 718 20.93 24.54 -13.72
CA TYR A 718 20.41 23.41 -14.51
C TYR A 718 18.91 23.58 -14.82
N LEU A 719 18.13 24.14 -13.90
CA LEU A 719 16.71 24.40 -14.08
C LEU A 719 16.45 25.61 -14.97
N ASP A 720 17.27 26.68 -14.89
CA ASP A 720 17.12 27.90 -15.66
C ASP A 720 17.34 27.72 -17.17
N GLY A 721 17.94 26.60 -17.59
CA GLY A 721 18.09 26.18 -18.98
C GLY A 721 16.82 25.60 -19.64
N ILE A 722 15.68 25.52 -18.93
CA ILE A 722 14.45 24.93 -19.42
C ILE A 722 13.54 26.02 -20.00
N GLN A 723 13.13 25.84 -21.25
CA GLN A 723 12.41 26.81 -22.08
C GLN A 723 11.09 27.31 -21.49
N THR A 724 10.96 28.64 -21.45
CA THR A 724 9.71 29.41 -21.29
C THR A 724 8.93 29.42 -22.61
N GLY A 725 7.62 29.09 -22.56
CA GLY A 725 6.73 29.24 -23.75
C GLY A 725 5.57 28.24 -23.80
N GLN A 726 5.38 27.44 -22.74
CA GLN A 726 4.25 26.49 -22.66
C GLN A 726 3.01 27.14 -22.02
N SER A 727 1.80 26.71 -22.40
CA SER A 727 0.58 27.15 -21.71
C SER A 727 0.58 26.66 -20.26
N LEU A 728 -0.05 27.43 -19.35
CA LEU A 728 -0.17 27.06 -17.91
C LEU A 728 -0.73 25.64 -17.72
N GLU A 729 -1.65 25.22 -18.58
CA GLU A 729 -2.20 23.86 -18.56
C GLU A 729 -1.13 22.80 -18.81
N LYS A 730 -0.31 23.00 -19.84
CA LYS A 730 0.78 22.07 -20.17
C LYS A 730 1.85 22.04 -19.10
N MET A 731 2.18 23.17 -18.50
CA MET A 731 3.13 23.23 -17.38
C MET A 731 2.65 22.37 -16.20
N VAL A 732 1.38 22.50 -15.82
CA VAL A 732 0.79 21.68 -14.73
C VAL A 732 0.58 20.23 -15.16
N GLU A 733 0.22 19.96 -16.41
CA GLU A 733 0.09 18.58 -16.90
C GLU A 733 1.41 17.81 -16.88
N ASN A 734 2.51 18.47 -17.16
CA ASN A 734 3.85 17.89 -17.14
C ASN A 734 4.38 17.58 -15.72
N LEU A 735 3.77 18.18 -14.68
CA LEU A 735 4.16 17.88 -13.30
C LEU A 735 3.75 16.45 -12.91
N TYR A 736 4.68 15.72 -12.33
CA TYR A 736 4.41 14.38 -11.76
C TYR A 736 3.84 14.51 -10.33
N ILE A 737 2.64 15.00 -10.25
CA ILE A 737 1.86 15.12 -9.02
C ILE A 737 0.47 14.53 -9.21
N SER A 738 -0.19 14.15 -8.11
CA SER A 738 -1.53 13.56 -8.20
C SER A 738 -2.52 14.55 -8.84
N PRO A 739 -3.55 14.07 -9.56
CA PRO A 739 -4.59 14.95 -10.10
C PRO A 739 -5.31 15.81 -9.04
N ALA A 740 -5.39 15.31 -7.80
CA ALA A 740 -5.91 16.06 -6.66
C ALA A 740 -5.06 17.30 -6.35
N VAL A 741 -3.75 17.20 -6.56
CA VAL A 741 -2.79 18.30 -6.36
C VAL A 741 -2.68 19.19 -7.58
N LYS A 742 -2.84 18.64 -8.79
CA LYS A 742 -2.78 19.44 -10.03
C LYS A 742 -3.83 20.55 -10.08
N ARG A 743 -5.02 20.29 -9.54
CA ARG A 743 -6.12 21.27 -9.58
C ARG A 743 -5.82 22.52 -8.76
N PRO A 744 -5.49 22.43 -7.45
CA PRO A 744 -5.12 23.62 -6.69
C PRO A 744 -3.88 24.34 -7.25
N VAL A 745 -2.90 23.59 -7.78
CA VAL A 745 -1.73 24.19 -8.46
C VAL A 745 -2.17 25.03 -9.65
N TYR A 746 -2.99 24.48 -10.52
CA TYR A 746 -3.49 25.18 -11.71
C TYR A 746 -4.32 26.42 -11.35
N GLN A 747 -5.17 26.33 -10.33
CA GLN A 747 -5.97 27.47 -9.87
C GLN A 747 -5.09 28.58 -9.27
N SER A 748 -4.07 28.23 -8.50
CA SER A 748 -3.11 29.21 -7.96
C SER A 748 -2.40 29.98 -9.08
N LEU A 749 -1.99 29.28 -10.15
CA LEU A 749 -1.37 29.91 -11.32
C LEU A 749 -2.32 30.83 -12.07
N LYS A 750 -3.59 30.43 -12.25
CA LYS A 750 -4.61 31.27 -12.87
C LYS A 750 -4.88 32.53 -12.06
N ILE A 751 -5.05 32.39 -10.75
CA ILE A 751 -5.26 33.53 -9.85
C ILE A 751 -4.08 34.49 -9.94
N MET A 752 -2.85 34.01 -9.89
CA MET A 752 -1.65 34.86 -9.99
C MET A 752 -1.56 35.55 -11.36
N HIS A 753 -1.90 34.84 -12.43
CA HIS A 753 -1.93 35.41 -13.77
C HIS A 753 -2.94 36.56 -13.89
N GLU A 754 -4.12 36.41 -13.32
CA GLU A 754 -5.13 37.49 -13.29
C GLU A 754 -4.70 38.65 -12.37
N ILE A 755 -4.08 38.39 -11.22
CA ILE A 755 -3.50 39.44 -10.37
C ILE A 755 -2.47 40.24 -11.16
N ASN A 756 -1.56 39.57 -11.86
CA ASN A 756 -0.53 40.23 -12.68
C ASN A 756 -1.13 41.06 -13.80
N LYS A 757 -2.19 40.60 -14.46
CA LYS A 757 -2.92 41.42 -15.46
C LYS A 757 -3.55 42.66 -14.85
N ILE A 758 -4.10 42.56 -13.64
CA ILE A 758 -4.75 43.71 -12.96
C ILE A 758 -3.70 44.73 -12.51
N GLN A 759 -2.58 44.27 -11.95
CA GLN A 759 -1.52 45.12 -11.43
C GLN A 759 -0.59 45.67 -12.55
N GLY A 760 -0.54 44.98 -13.70
CA GLY A 760 0.29 45.35 -14.83
C GLY A 760 1.76 44.97 -14.76
N HIS A 761 2.20 44.43 -13.62
CA HIS A 761 3.57 43.92 -13.38
C HIS A 761 3.60 42.77 -12.37
N ALA A 762 4.73 42.05 -12.30
CA ALA A 762 4.93 40.97 -11.36
C ALA A 762 5.03 41.49 -9.90
N PRO A 763 4.62 40.67 -8.91
CA PRO A 763 4.75 41.06 -7.50
C PRO A 763 6.21 41.09 -7.07
N LYS A 764 6.53 41.85 -6.05
CA LYS A 764 7.84 41.86 -5.43
C LYS A 764 8.13 40.57 -4.70
N LYS A 765 7.14 40.05 -3.97
CA LYS A 765 7.21 38.79 -3.26
C LYS A 765 5.90 38.01 -3.40
N ILE A 766 6.02 36.65 -3.47
CA ILE A 766 4.90 35.72 -3.37
C ILE A 766 5.09 34.85 -2.13
N PHE A 767 4.07 34.83 -1.27
CA PHE A 767 4.07 34.06 -0.03
C PHE A 767 3.20 32.82 -0.22
N VAL A 768 3.77 31.64 0.03
CA VAL A 768 3.06 30.37 -0.13
C VAL A 768 3.11 29.58 1.17
N GLU A 769 1.95 29.17 1.68
CA GLU A 769 1.88 28.41 2.91
C GLU A 769 2.50 27.02 2.75
N MET A 770 3.37 26.66 3.70
CA MET A 770 3.91 25.32 3.82
C MET A 770 2.97 24.44 4.64
N THR A 771 2.18 23.64 3.98
CA THR A 771 1.53 22.51 4.63
C THR A 771 2.53 21.37 4.78
N ARG A 772 2.72 20.84 6.00
CA ARG A 772 3.43 19.56 6.16
C ARG A 772 2.75 18.52 5.28
N LYS A 773 3.53 17.57 4.72
CA LYS A 773 2.96 16.29 4.30
C LYS A 773 2.19 15.77 5.50
N ASP A 774 0.88 15.91 5.51
CA ASP A 774 0.06 15.02 6.28
C ASP A 774 0.42 13.64 5.76
N GLY A 775 1.06 12.82 6.58
CA GLY A 775 1.26 11.41 6.28
C GLY A 775 -0.09 10.93 5.76
N VAL A 776 -0.04 10.29 4.61
CA VAL A 776 -1.19 9.83 3.82
C VAL A 776 -2.35 9.55 4.77
N LYS A 777 -3.54 10.14 4.54
CA LYS A 777 -4.76 9.81 5.29
C LYS A 777 -5.16 8.33 5.21
N GLY A 778 -4.31 7.47 4.62
CA GLY A 778 -4.31 6.03 4.66
C GLY A 778 -3.44 5.45 5.78
N ASP A 779 -2.56 6.26 6.40
CA ASP A 779 -1.80 5.95 7.60
C ASP A 779 -2.46 6.52 8.86
N LYS A 780 -3.78 6.55 8.88
CA LYS A 780 -4.56 6.46 10.10
C LYS A 780 -4.78 4.99 10.44
N GLY A 781 -3.71 4.23 10.53
CA GLY A 781 -3.59 3.35 11.65
C GLY A 781 -3.83 4.28 12.84
N ARG A 782 -4.87 4.09 13.62
CA ARG A 782 -5.09 4.83 14.86
C ARG A 782 -3.75 4.83 15.55
N LYS A 783 -3.07 5.99 15.59
CA LYS A 783 -1.96 6.18 16.51
C LYS A 783 -2.51 5.70 17.83
N GLU A 784 -1.91 4.68 18.38
CA GLU A 784 -2.16 4.23 19.73
C GLU A 784 -2.43 5.45 20.57
N SER A 785 -3.57 5.51 21.22
CA SER A 785 -3.94 6.72 21.94
C SER A 785 -2.81 7.06 22.92
N ARG A 786 -2.58 8.32 23.18
CA ARG A 786 -1.57 8.74 24.15
C ARG A 786 -1.78 8.03 25.50
N LYS A 787 -3.04 7.76 25.86
CA LYS A 787 -3.40 6.98 27.05
C LYS A 787 -2.92 5.54 26.94
N THR A 788 -3.21 4.84 25.84
CA THR A 788 -2.81 3.45 25.63
C THR A 788 -1.29 3.28 25.75
N LYS A 789 -0.52 4.17 25.12
CA LYS A 789 0.95 4.18 25.24
C LYS A 789 1.41 4.37 26.66
N LEU A 790 0.83 5.31 27.38
CA LEU A 790 1.17 5.53 28.77
C LEU A 790 0.81 4.33 29.64
N VAL A 791 -0.36 3.74 29.45
CA VAL A 791 -0.82 2.54 30.16
C VAL A 791 0.19 1.40 29.96
N ASP A 792 0.65 1.17 28.74
CA ASP A 792 1.63 0.11 28.45
C ASP A 792 3.02 0.41 29.03
N LEU A 793 3.44 1.67 29.01
CA LEU A 793 4.68 2.08 29.66
C LEU A 793 4.61 1.93 31.18
N TYR A 794 3.49 2.34 31.79
CA TYR A 794 3.29 2.23 33.23
C TYR A 794 3.17 0.77 33.70
N LYS A 795 2.57 -0.13 32.92
CA LYS A 795 2.61 -1.59 33.18
C LYS A 795 4.02 -2.14 33.26
N LYS A 796 4.92 -1.60 32.43
CA LYS A 796 6.34 -1.99 32.47
C LYS A 796 7.11 -1.36 33.63
N CYS A 797 6.60 -0.29 34.23
CA CYS A 797 7.22 0.38 35.37
C CYS A 797 6.99 -0.32 36.70
N GLY A 798 6.01 -1.21 36.81
CA GLY A 798 5.74 -2.01 38.01
C GLY A 798 5.37 -1.18 39.23
N GLU A 799 5.88 -1.54 40.39
CA GLU A 799 5.56 -0.89 41.70
C GLU A 799 5.96 0.60 41.78
N ASP A 800 6.87 1.06 40.92
CA ASP A 800 7.25 2.48 40.86
C ASP A 800 6.13 3.42 40.44
N SER A 801 5.03 2.89 39.91
CA SER A 801 3.91 3.68 39.34
C SER A 801 2.80 4.03 40.31
N GLY A 802 2.64 3.32 41.43
CA GLY A 802 1.77 3.61 42.58
C GLY A 802 0.44 4.32 42.27
N GLU A 803 0.17 5.40 42.99
CA GLU A 803 -1.06 6.21 42.85
C GLU A 803 -1.26 6.82 41.45
N LEU A 804 -0.18 7.03 40.69
CA LEU A 804 -0.25 7.57 39.34
C LEU A 804 -0.90 6.58 38.36
N TRP A 805 -0.73 5.29 38.57
CA TRP A 805 -1.38 4.26 37.77
C TRP A 805 -2.89 4.32 37.88
N GLU A 806 -3.43 4.38 39.12
CA GLU A 806 -4.87 4.44 39.30
C GLU A 806 -5.48 5.71 38.71
N SER A 807 -4.77 6.83 38.84
CA SER A 807 -5.17 8.10 38.25
C SER A 807 -5.15 8.05 36.71
N LEU A 808 -4.13 7.45 36.11
CA LEU A 808 -3.99 7.26 34.68
C LEU A 808 -5.15 6.41 34.11
N GLU A 809 -5.48 5.33 34.78
CA GLU A 809 -6.53 4.39 34.34
C GLU A 809 -7.91 5.03 34.39
N LYS A 810 -8.21 5.83 35.40
CA LYS A 810 -9.49 6.53 35.59
C LYS A 810 -9.66 7.74 34.65
N THR A 811 -8.60 8.30 34.10
CA THR A 811 -8.66 9.50 33.26
C THR A 811 -9.18 9.17 31.84
N PRO A 812 -10.17 9.87 31.29
CA PRO A 812 -10.69 9.66 29.94
C PRO A 812 -9.62 9.87 28.86
N ASP A 813 -9.68 9.10 27.76
CA ASP A 813 -8.70 9.16 26.66
C ASP A 813 -8.63 10.55 26.00
N ASP A 814 -9.75 11.22 25.87
CA ASP A 814 -9.82 12.56 25.25
C ASP A 814 -9.04 13.64 26.02
N GLU A 815 -8.81 13.46 27.30
CA GLU A 815 -8.04 14.42 28.11
C GLU A 815 -6.55 14.37 27.80
N PHE A 816 -6.02 13.24 27.31
CA PHE A 816 -4.63 13.09 26.89
C PHE A 816 -4.29 13.82 25.57
N LYS A 817 -5.26 14.37 24.89
CA LYS A 817 -5.04 15.31 23.78
C LYS A 817 -4.38 16.61 24.28
N ARG A 818 -4.53 16.92 25.58
CA ARG A 818 -3.90 18.08 26.21
C ARG A 818 -2.46 17.77 26.61
N ASP A 819 -1.52 18.49 26.05
CA ASP A 819 -0.08 18.25 26.24
C ASP A 819 0.35 18.31 27.71
N ARG A 820 -0.23 19.20 28.54
CA ARG A 820 0.10 19.32 29.96
C ARG A 820 -0.14 18.01 30.71
N LEU A 821 -1.29 17.37 30.49
CA LEU A 821 -1.63 16.10 31.12
C LEU A 821 -0.72 14.97 30.64
N TYR A 822 -0.43 14.96 29.35
CA TYR A 822 0.50 14.00 28.77
C TYR A 822 1.89 14.14 29.37
N PHE A 823 2.43 15.35 29.48
CA PHE A 823 3.72 15.61 30.16
C PHE A 823 3.69 15.27 31.64
N TYR A 824 2.60 15.53 32.33
CA TYR A 824 2.46 15.15 33.75
C TYR A 824 2.77 13.65 33.92
N TYR A 825 2.15 12.79 33.14
CA TYR A 825 2.37 11.36 33.24
C TYR A 825 3.74 10.93 32.69
N THR A 826 4.22 11.48 31.59
CA THR A 826 5.56 11.12 31.06
C THR A 826 6.71 11.58 31.97
N GLN A 827 6.42 12.45 32.95
CA GLN A 827 7.37 12.97 33.92
C GLN A 827 7.12 12.41 35.35
N PHE A 828 6.36 11.35 35.50
CA PHE A 828 5.99 10.76 36.79
C PHE A 828 5.43 11.80 37.78
N GLY A 829 4.58 12.73 37.29
CA GLY A 829 3.97 13.76 38.14
C GLY A 829 4.96 14.78 38.73
N LYS A 830 6.15 14.92 38.14
CA LYS A 830 7.21 15.79 38.67
C LYS A 830 7.65 16.88 37.69
N CYS A 831 8.04 18.03 38.21
CA CYS A 831 8.62 19.12 37.45
C CYS A 831 9.94 18.65 36.79
N MET A 832 10.10 18.85 35.48
CA MET A 832 11.25 18.35 34.73
C MET A 832 12.57 18.98 35.17
N TYR A 833 12.57 20.22 35.71
CA TYR A 833 13.78 20.92 36.09
C TYR A 833 14.11 20.91 37.60
N THR A 834 13.13 20.64 38.44
CA THR A 834 13.36 20.62 39.91
C THR A 834 13.21 19.26 40.56
N GLY A 835 12.45 18.34 39.90
CA GLY A 835 12.10 17.03 40.45
C GLY A 835 10.98 17.09 41.50
N GLU A 836 10.44 18.27 41.79
CA GLU A 836 9.38 18.45 42.77
C GLU A 836 8.03 17.96 42.22
N PRO A 837 7.18 17.41 43.08
CA PRO A 837 5.87 16.91 42.66
C PRO A 837 4.97 18.04 42.10
N ILE A 838 4.20 17.72 41.10
CA ILE A 838 3.18 18.57 40.49
C ILE A 838 1.82 18.13 41.01
N ASN A 839 1.01 19.06 41.47
CA ASN A 839 -0.35 18.80 41.91
C ASN A 839 -1.28 18.65 40.69
N LEU A 840 -1.87 17.47 40.51
CA LEU A 840 -2.77 17.20 39.38
C LEU A 840 -4.01 18.11 39.35
N SER A 841 -4.56 18.46 40.52
CA SER A 841 -5.71 19.35 40.61
C SER A 841 -5.44 20.78 40.14
N GLU A 842 -4.18 21.21 40.21
CA GLU A 842 -3.73 22.55 39.78
C GLU A 842 -2.97 22.56 38.45
N LEU A 843 -2.93 21.43 37.76
CA LEU A 843 -2.16 21.24 36.54
C LEU A 843 -2.41 22.31 35.46
N TYR A 844 -3.64 22.79 35.38
CA TYR A 844 -4.03 23.79 34.40
C TYR A 844 -3.91 25.25 34.91
N ASN A 845 -3.47 25.45 36.15
CA ASN A 845 -3.23 26.78 36.67
C ASN A 845 -1.99 27.39 36.05
N GLN A 846 -2.20 28.34 35.14
CA GLN A 846 -1.11 29.00 34.38
C GLN A 846 -0.22 29.90 35.27
N ASN A 847 -0.59 30.15 36.50
CA ASN A 847 0.24 30.90 37.45
C ASN A 847 1.29 30.00 38.15
N ILE A 848 1.09 28.70 38.16
CA ILE A 848 1.91 27.74 38.90
C ILE A 848 2.78 26.90 37.98
N TYR A 849 2.20 26.39 36.90
CA TYR A 849 2.89 25.49 35.98
C TYR A 849 2.87 26.03 34.54
N ASP A 850 3.92 25.69 33.79
CA ASP A 850 4.08 26.08 32.42
C ASP A 850 4.67 24.93 31.57
N VAL A 851 4.49 25.00 30.25
CA VAL A 851 5.14 24.09 29.29
C VAL A 851 6.29 24.83 28.65
N ASP A 852 7.50 24.48 29.06
CA ASP A 852 8.72 25.07 28.52
C ASP A 852 9.27 24.32 27.31
N HIS A 853 10.02 25.04 26.47
CA HIS A 853 10.80 24.50 25.36
C HIS A 853 12.26 24.35 25.80
N ILE A 854 12.78 23.11 25.77
CA ILE A 854 14.16 22.79 26.10
C ILE A 854 15.12 23.66 25.26
N PHE A 855 14.98 23.58 23.93
CA PHE A 855 15.55 24.56 23.02
C PHE A 855 14.62 25.76 22.96
N PRO A 856 15.08 26.96 23.38
CA PRO A 856 14.22 28.13 23.40
C PRO A 856 13.56 28.40 22.03
N ARG A 857 12.30 28.79 22.06
CA ARG A 857 11.55 29.14 20.82
C ARG A 857 12.19 30.29 20.05
N SER A 858 12.90 31.17 20.73
CA SER A 858 13.66 32.25 20.14
C SER A 858 14.83 31.77 19.27
N LYS A 859 15.41 30.58 19.59
CA LYS A 859 16.52 29.98 18.85
C LYS A 859 16.05 28.90 17.86
N VAL A 860 15.08 28.06 18.24
CA VAL A 860 14.61 26.93 17.42
C VAL A 860 13.10 26.78 17.58
N LYS A 861 12.34 26.90 16.52
CA LYS A 861 10.90 26.63 16.53
C LYS A 861 10.61 25.14 16.35
N ASP A 862 10.81 24.40 17.43
CA ASP A 862 10.49 22.97 17.53
C ASP A 862 9.47 22.73 18.64
N ASP A 863 8.21 22.56 18.27
CA ASP A 863 7.08 22.27 19.16
C ASP A 863 6.83 20.77 19.34
N SER A 864 7.80 19.92 18.96
CA SER A 864 7.69 18.49 19.18
C SER A 864 7.63 18.15 20.67
N LEU A 865 7.02 17.00 20.99
CA LEU A 865 6.99 16.47 22.35
C LEU A 865 8.40 16.28 22.94
N ASP A 866 9.42 16.10 22.08
CA ASP A 866 10.82 15.96 22.47
C ASP A 866 11.48 17.28 22.86
N ASN A 867 10.88 18.39 22.51
CA ASN A 867 11.40 19.72 22.87
C ASN A 867 10.63 20.40 24.00
N ARG A 868 9.50 19.82 24.45
CA ARG A 868 8.64 20.45 25.45
C ARG A 868 8.58 19.66 26.74
N VAL A 869 8.56 20.37 27.88
CA VAL A 869 8.52 19.81 29.23
C VAL A 869 7.58 20.59 30.11
N LEU A 870 6.98 19.92 31.10
CA LEU A 870 6.14 20.55 32.12
C LEU A 870 7.01 20.95 33.32
N VAL A 871 6.95 22.22 33.70
CA VAL A 871 7.79 22.80 34.71
C VAL A 871 7.02 23.76 35.60
N LYS A 872 7.56 24.09 36.77
CA LYS A 872 7.06 25.20 37.57
C LYS A 872 7.36 26.52 36.89
N LYS A 873 6.40 27.44 36.86
CA LYS A 873 6.50 28.74 36.17
C LYS A 873 7.69 29.58 36.66
N GLN A 874 7.96 29.57 37.95
CA GLN A 874 9.10 30.31 38.54
C GLN A 874 10.43 29.85 37.95
N VAL A 875 10.60 28.55 37.76
CA VAL A 875 11.83 27.98 37.20
C VAL A 875 11.94 28.27 35.71
N ASN A 876 10.82 28.28 35.01
CA ASN A 876 10.77 28.67 33.61
C ASN A 876 11.13 30.14 33.42
N ALA A 877 10.63 31.01 34.25
CA ALA A 877 10.97 32.42 34.25
C ALA A 877 12.48 32.66 34.51
N HIS A 878 13.11 31.84 35.35
CA HIS A 878 14.58 31.92 35.62
C HIS A 878 15.42 31.40 34.45
N LYS A 879 14.93 30.35 33.73
CA LYS A 879 15.61 29.83 32.57
C LYS A 879 15.56 30.81 31.39
N ASP A 880 14.42 31.50 31.23
CA ASP A 880 14.15 32.39 30.10
C ASP A 880 14.54 31.78 28.74
N ASN A 881 15.33 32.46 27.93
CA ASN A 881 15.81 31.99 26.66
C ASN A 881 17.17 31.31 26.69
N THR A 882 17.63 30.93 27.88
CA THR A 882 18.97 30.33 28.10
C THR A 882 18.99 28.87 27.66
N TYR A 883 19.96 28.50 26.85
CA TYR A 883 20.31 27.13 26.49
C TYR A 883 21.81 27.05 26.19
N PRO A 884 22.53 26.05 26.66
CA PRO A 884 22.10 24.87 27.44
C PRO A 884 21.51 25.20 28.81
N LEU A 885 20.74 24.24 29.37
CA LEU A 885 20.21 24.36 30.71
C LEU A 885 21.33 24.57 31.71
N ASP A 886 21.05 25.29 32.80
CA ASP A 886 22.02 25.53 33.87
C ASP A 886 22.69 24.24 34.36
N SER A 887 24.01 24.29 34.63
CA SER A 887 24.76 23.12 35.04
C SER A 887 24.22 22.50 36.33
N SER A 888 23.77 23.32 37.27
CA SER A 888 23.18 22.85 38.54
C SER A 888 21.88 22.04 38.30
N ILE A 889 21.04 22.48 37.39
CA ILE A 889 19.83 21.74 36.99
C ILE A 889 20.21 20.43 36.30
N ARG A 890 21.16 20.47 35.38
CA ARG A 890 21.62 19.29 34.65
C ARG A 890 22.20 18.22 35.56
N GLU A 891 23.08 18.59 36.47
CA GLU A 891 23.69 17.68 37.42
C GLU A 891 22.65 17.07 38.38
N LYS A 892 21.79 17.90 38.94
CA LYS A 892 20.74 17.48 39.89
C LYS A 892 19.74 16.52 39.23
N MET A 893 19.35 16.77 37.99
CA MET A 893 18.24 16.09 37.34
C MET A 893 18.65 14.96 36.38
N LYS A 894 19.94 14.82 36.07
CA LYS A 894 20.48 13.84 35.14
C LYS A 894 20.05 12.41 35.45
N GLY A 895 20.07 12.00 36.70
CA GLY A 895 19.64 10.67 37.14
C GLY A 895 18.14 10.44 36.93
N PHE A 896 17.32 11.44 37.21
CA PHE A 896 15.89 11.38 36.99
C PHE A 896 15.55 11.31 35.48
N TRP A 897 16.18 12.10 34.65
CA TRP A 897 15.98 12.06 33.22
C TRP A 897 16.47 10.74 32.62
N HIS A 898 17.53 10.13 33.16
CA HIS A 898 17.99 8.81 32.74
C HIS A 898 16.95 7.74 33.07
N LEU A 899 16.39 7.77 34.29
CA LEU A 899 15.31 6.87 34.69
C LEU A 899 14.10 6.97 33.75
N LEU A 900 13.68 8.18 33.38
CA LEU A 900 12.54 8.39 32.46
C LEU A 900 12.86 7.84 31.07
N MET A 901 14.10 7.96 30.63
CA MET A 901 14.54 7.42 29.34
C MET A 901 14.57 5.89 29.35
N ASP A 902 15.12 5.28 30.39
CA ASP A 902 15.19 3.81 30.54
C ASP A 902 13.81 3.17 30.63
N LYS A 903 12.86 3.86 31.28
CA LYS A 903 11.44 3.45 31.32
C LYS A 903 10.67 3.76 30.01
N GLY A 904 11.31 4.39 29.02
CA GLY A 904 10.69 4.75 27.74
C GLY A 904 9.68 5.90 27.80
N LEU A 905 9.59 6.61 28.93
CA LEU A 905 8.68 7.73 29.12
C LEU A 905 9.13 8.99 28.39
N ILE A 906 10.44 9.14 28.19
CA ILE A 906 11.02 10.16 27.33
C ILE A 906 11.91 9.50 26.27
N SER A 907 12.02 10.12 25.11
CA SER A 907 12.91 9.65 24.05
C SER A 907 14.39 9.92 24.38
N LYS A 908 15.31 9.14 23.81
CA LYS A 908 16.76 9.39 23.86
C LYS A 908 17.08 10.82 23.38
N LYS A 909 16.42 11.29 22.33
CA LYS A 909 16.57 12.64 21.80
C LYS A 909 16.20 13.72 22.82
N LYS A 910 15.12 13.51 23.57
CA LYS A 910 14.72 14.44 24.65
C LYS A 910 15.74 14.44 25.79
N TYR A 911 16.25 13.29 26.18
CA TYR A 911 17.30 13.14 27.17
C TYR A 911 18.59 13.87 26.75
N GLU A 912 19.03 13.68 25.49
CA GLU A 912 20.21 14.35 24.93
C GLU A 912 20.06 15.89 24.95
N ARG A 913 18.86 16.39 24.63
CA ARG A 913 18.56 17.83 24.72
C ARG A 913 18.63 18.38 26.11
N LEU A 914 18.11 17.63 27.09
CA LEU A 914 18.14 18.03 28.51
C LEU A 914 19.57 18.02 29.11
N THR A 915 20.40 17.10 28.67
CA THR A 915 21.76 16.90 29.24
C THR A 915 22.87 17.62 28.48
N ARG A 916 22.60 18.16 27.31
CA ARG A 916 23.60 18.84 26.46
C ARG A 916 24.27 20.00 27.21
N ALA A 917 25.61 20.09 27.13
CA ALA A 917 26.42 21.10 27.78
C ALA A 917 26.91 22.23 26.85
N THR A 918 26.72 22.06 25.51
CA THR A 918 27.22 23.01 24.51
C THR A 918 26.07 23.77 23.86
N GLU A 919 26.30 25.02 23.47
CA GLU A 919 25.33 25.79 22.69
C GLU A 919 25.05 25.19 21.35
N LEU A 920 23.93 25.61 20.72
CA LEU A 920 23.61 25.27 19.35
C LEU A 920 24.51 26.06 18.41
N THR A 921 25.14 25.39 17.46
CA THR A 921 25.98 26.06 16.44
C THR A 921 25.10 26.67 15.34
N ASP A 922 25.64 27.71 14.65
CA ASP A 922 24.98 28.36 13.53
C ASP A 922 24.64 27.37 12.39
N SER A 923 25.49 26.34 12.23
CA SER A 923 25.24 25.24 11.27
C SER A 923 24.03 24.41 11.66
N GLU A 924 23.90 24.05 12.94
CA GLU A 924 22.74 23.29 13.42
C GLU A 924 21.42 24.09 13.31
N LEU A 925 21.49 25.40 13.53
CA LEU A 925 20.33 26.30 13.35
C LEU A 925 19.93 26.41 11.88
N SER A 926 20.90 26.53 10.97
CA SER A 926 20.68 26.52 9.52
C SER A 926 20.09 25.21 9.02
N ASP A 927 20.56 24.07 9.56
CA ASP A 927 20.05 22.75 9.21
C ASP A 927 18.60 22.51 9.67
N PHE A 928 18.18 23.12 10.78
CA PHE A 928 16.78 23.10 11.19
C PHE A 928 15.86 23.77 10.17
N ILE A 929 16.31 24.88 9.58
CA ILE A 929 15.57 25.63 8.56
C ILE A 929 15.54 24.82 7.25
N ALA A 930 16.66 24.28 6.83
CA ALA A 930 16.77 23.50 5.60
C ALA A 930 15.90 22.22 5.64
N ARG A 931 15.87 21.51 6.76
CA ARG A 931 14.99 20.32 6.94
C ARG A 931 13.51 20.65 6.79
N GLN A 932 13.07 21.81 7.27
CA GLN A 932 11.66 22.22 7.15
C GLN A 932 11.22 22.44 5.70
N ILE A 933 12.10 22.96 4.86
CA ILE A 933 11.83 23.15 3.42
C ILE A 933 11.70 21.81 2.70
N VAL A 934 12.46 20.79 3.10
CA VAL A 934 12.43 19.45 2.49
C VAL A 934 11.17 18.67 2.86
N GLU A 935 10.63 18.87 4.05
CA GLU A 935 9.39 18.22 4.52
C GLU A 935 8.11 18.86 3.95
N THR A 936 8.23 19.91 3.13
CA THR A 936 7.11 20.65 2.55
C THR A 936 6.32 19.79 1.55
N SER A 937 5.01 20.02 1.46
CA SER A 937 4.13 19.27 0.55
C SER A 937 4.54 19.40 -0.92
N GLN A 938 4.27 18.37 -1.72
CA GLN A 938 4.56 18.39 -3.15
C GLN A 938 3.80 19.50 -3.89
N SER A 939 2.58 19.85 -3.44
CA SER A 939 1.78 20.93 -4.01
C SER A 939 2.47 22.28 -3.83
N THR A 940 2.90 22.61 -2.63
CA THR A 940 3.58 23.86 -2.33
C THR A 940 4.89 23.99 -3.12
N LYS A 941 5.69 22.93 -3.19
CA LYS A 941 6.93 22.92 -3.98
C LYS A 941 6.67 23.11 -5.47
N ALA A 942 5.64 22.44 -6.01
CA ALA A 942 5.27 22.55 -7.41
C ALA A 942 4.80 23.96 -7.78
N VAL A 943 3.95 24.56 -6.94
CA VAL A 943 3.47 25.93 -7.15
C VAL A 943 4.62 26.92 -7.06
N ALA A 944 5.46 26.83 -6.05
CA ALA A 944 6.58 27.74 -5.87
C ALA A 944 7.61 27.64 -7.00
N SER A 945 7.89 26.42 -7.50
CA SER A 945 8.77 26.23 -8.66
C SER A 945 8.19 26.85 -9.92
N LEU A 946 6.89 26.70 -10.17
CA LEU A 946 6.23 27.29 -11.31
C LEU A 946 6.10 28.80 -11.19
N PHE A 947 5.87 29.36 -10.01
CA PHE A 947 5.91 30.80 -9.79
C PHE A 947 7.30 31.38 -10.06
N LYS A 948 8.36 30.67 -9.65
CA LYS A 948 9.72 31.11 -9.90
C LYS A 948 10.07 31.09 -11.40
N GLU A 949 9.56 30.10 -12.12
CA GLU A 949 9.70 29.99 -13.58
C GLU A 949 8.94 31.11 -14.31
N LEU A 950 7.68 31.40 -13.89
CA LEU A 950 6.84 32.41 -14.52
C LEU A 950 7.22 33.86 -14.14
N TYR A 951 7.77 34.07 -12.96
CA TYR A 951 8.14 35.35 -12.38
C TYR A 951 9.58 35.32 -11.84
N PRO A 952 10.61 35.26 -12.71
CA PRO A 952 12.00 35.08 -12.30
C PRO A 952 12.54 36.15 -11.33
N ASN A 953 12.03 37.37 -11.43
CA ASN A 953 12.44 38.51 -10.61
C ASN A 953 11.66 38.64 -9.30
N THR A 954 10.70 37.75 -9.04
CA THR A 954 9.88 37.73 -7.82
C THR A 954 10.48 36.79 -6.76
N GLU A 955 10.61 37.30 -5.55
CA GLU A 955 11.04 36.49 -4.41
C GLU A 955 9.91 35.59 -3.95
N ILE A 956 10.16 34.27 -3.87
CA ILE A 956 9.18 33.30 -3.36
C ILE A 956 9.50 33.00 -1.90
N VAL A 957 8.55 33.30 -1.02
CA VAL A 957 8.69 33.13 0.44
C VAL A 957 7.80 32.02 0.91
N TYR A 958 8.40 31.01 1.53
CA TYR A 958 7.66 29.92 2.14
C TYR A 958 7.25 30.26 3.57
N VAL A 959 5.95 30.16 3.87
CA VAL A 959 5.40 30.49 5.19
C VAL A 959 4.91 29.23 5.87
N LYS A 960 5.33 29.01 7.09
CA LYS A 960 4.92 27.82 7.87
C LYS A 960 3.53 28.03 8.48
N ALA A 961 2.59 27.12 8.22
CA ALA A 961 1.21 27.17 8.72
C ALA A 961 1.11 27.39 10.24
N SER A 962 2.08 26.83 11.02
CA SER A 962 2.10 27.01 12.46
C SER A 962 2.36 28.48 12.87
N LEU A 963 3.13 29.25 12.08
CA LEU A 963 3.42 30.65 12.38
C LEU A 963 2.17 31.52 12.29
N VAL A 964 1.36 31.28 11.24
CA VAL A 964 0.09 31.98 11.03
C VAL A 964 -0.92 31.60 12.13
N SER A 965 -0.94 30.30 12.51
CA SER A 965 -1.82 29.84 13.60
C SER A 965 -1.42 30.45 14.97
N GLU A 966 -0.12 30.49 15.27
CA GLU A 966 0.41 31.08 16.50
C GLU A 966 0.10 32.59 16.56
N PHE A 967 0.38 33.33 15.49
CA PHE A 967 0.06 34.74 15.40
C PHE A 967 -1.42 35.02 15.63
N ARG A 968 -2.30 34.18 15.07
CA ARG A 968 -3.75 34.27 15.25
C ARG A 968 -4.17 33.98 16.70
N ASP A 969 -3.56 32.97 17.34
CA ASP A 969 -3.87 32.60 18.72
C ASP A 969 -3.40 33.64 19.72
N GLU A 970 -2.28 34.29 19.48
CA GLU A 970 -1.75 35.40 20.28
C GLU A 970 -2.57 36.70 20.06
N SER A 971 -3.11 36.88 18.87
CA SER A 971 -3.88 38.08 18.48
C SER A 971 -5.40 37.98 18.72
N ARG A 972 -5.86 37.09 19.60
CA ARG A 972 -7.30 36.81 19.84
C ARG A 972 -8.17 38.03 20.10
N GLY A 973 -7.58 39.13 20.58
CA GLY A 973 -8.26 40.41 20.80
C GLY A 973 -8.54 41.22 19.52
N PHE A 974 -7.97 40.87 18.37
CA PHE A 974 -8.03 41.66 17.13
C PHE A 974 -8.94 41.10 16.03
N GLY A 975 -9.81 40.14 16.32
CA GLY A 975 -10.82 39.65 15.37
C GLY A 975 -10.28 38.65 14.32
N PHE A 976 -9.10 38.08 14.51
CA PHE A 976 -8.51 37.08 13.60
C PHE A 976 -8.96 35.63 13.89
N LEU A 977 -10.14 35.44 14.45
CA LEU A 977 -10.71 34.12 14.73
C LEU A 977 -10.98 33.34 13.44
N LYS A 978 -10.61 32.05 13.46
CA LYS A 978 -10.88 31.12 12.35
C LYS A 978 -12.28 30.49 12.55
N CYS A 979 -13.29 31.08 11.89
CA CYS A 979 -14.68 30.60 11.95
C CYS A 979 -14.99 29.73 10.75
N ARG A 980 -14.65 28.44 10.80
CA ARG A 980 -14.88 27.48 9.70
C ARG A 980 -16.37 27.21 9.42
N GLU A 981 -17.22 27.38 10.44
CA GLU A 981 -18.65 27.08 10.34
C GLU A 981 -19.46 28.21 9.68
N VAL A 982 -18.86 29.40 9.56
CA VAL A 982 -19.58 30.58 9.05
C VAL A 982 -19.38 30.75 7.53
N ASN A 983 -18.14 30.65 7.06
CA ASN A 983 -17.79 30.74 5.64
C ASN A 983 -16.34 30.31 5.41
N ASP A 984 -15.97 30.19 4.10
CA ASP A 984 -14.64 29.77 3.68
C ASP A 984 -13.62 30.92 3.56
N PHE A 985 -14.01 32.16 3.88
CA PHE A 985 -13.10 33.33 3.84
C PHE A 985 -11.92 33.23 4.81
N HIS A 986 -11.92 32.25 5.70
CA HIS A 986 -10.75 31.97 6.53
C HIS A 986 -9.50 31.65 5.68
N HIS A 987 -9.65 31.03 4.49
CA HIS A 987 -8.54 30.81 3.57
C HIS A 987 -7.97 32.12 2.99
N ALA A 988 -8.82 33.10 2.68
CA ALA A 988 -8.37 34.42 2.25
C ALA A 988 -7.65 35.17 3.37
N LYS A 989 -8.14 35.05 4.62
CA LYS A 989 -7.45 35.58 5.80
C LYS A 989 -6.11 34.94 6.04
N ASP A 990 -6.02 33.61 5.91
CA ASP A 990 -4.77 32.88 6.04
C ASP A 990 -3.78 33.28 4.95
N ALA A 991 -4.24 33.48 3.71
CA ALA A 991 -3.40 34.00 2.63
C ALA A 991 -2.87 35.43 2.92
N TYR A 992 -3.68 36.29 3.50
CA TYR A 992 -3.24 37.62 3.94
C TYR A 992 -2.25 37.54 5.09
N LEU A 993 -2.51 36.71 6.09
CA LEU A 993 -1.59 36.49 7.20
C LEU A 993 -0.27 35.88 6.76
N ASN A 994 -0.28 35.08 5.70
CA ASN A 994 0.96 34.58 5.07
C ASN A 994 1.82 35.73 4.56
N ILE A 995 1.23 36.82 4.02
CA ILE A 995 1.99 37.99 3.62
C ILE A 995 2.62 38.66 4.85
N VAL A 996 1.81 39.00 5.84
CA VAL A 996 2.26 39.76 7.03
C VAL A 996 3.31 38.97 7.83
N VAL A 997 2.94 37.77 8.27
CA VAL A 997 3.80 36.95 9.12
C VAL A 997 5.02 36.45 8.35
N GLY A 998 4.82 36.04 7.09
CA GLY A 998 5.86 35.54 6.22
C GLY A 998 6.91 36.59 5.91
N ASN A 999 6.51 37.83 5.63
CA ASN A 999 7.46 38.89 5.34
C ASN A 999 8.26 39.32 6.57
N VAL A 1000 7.60 39.48 7.73
CA VAL A 1000 8.30 39.76 9.00
C VAL A 1000 9.33 38.67 9.33
N TYR A 1001 8.95 37.40 9.12
CA TYR A 1001 9.86 36.29 9.35
C TYR A 1001 11.02 36.29 8.33
N ASN A 1002 10.72 36.51 7.05
CA ASN A 1002 11.72 36.54 5.98
C ASN A 1002 12.75 37.65 6.21
N GLU A 1003 12.31 38.88 6.45
CA GLU A 1003 13.18 40.03 6.72
C GLU A 1003 14.08 39.80 7.95
N ARG A 1004 13.53 39.23 9.01
CA ARG A 1004 14.26 38.94 10.22
C ARG A 1004 15.25 37.78 10.09
N CYS A 1005 14.96 36.76 9.30
CA CYS A 1005 15.76 35.51 9.28
C CYS A 1005 16.73 35.43 8.10
N THR A 1006 16.48 36.14 6.98
CA THR A 1006 17.30 35.99 5.76
C THR A 1006 18.30 37.10 5.52
N HIS A 1007 17.98 38.32 5.92
CA HIS A 1007 18.85 39.48 5.63
C HIS A 1007 19.83 39.86 6.71
N ASN A 1008 19.81 39.19 7.90
CA ASN A 1008 20.70 39.62 8.99
C ASN A 1008 21.28 38.42 9.75
N LYS A 1009 22.46 37.96 9.35
CA LYS A 1009 23.27 36.97 10.11
C LYS A 1009 23.59 37.42 11.52
N SER A 1010 23.42 38.71 11.87
CA SER A 1010 23.65 39.29 13.19
C SER A 1010 22.44 39.25 14.13
N ILE A 1011 21.24 38.89 13.63
CA ILE A 1011 20.01 38.92 14.45
C ILE A 1011 19.92 37.76 15.42
N PHE A 1012 20.56 36.62 15.15
CA PHE A 1012 20.66 35.56 16.15
C PHE A 1012 21.38 36.03 17.43
N LYS A 1013 22.24 37.06 17.34
CA LYS A 1013 22.83 37.72 18.54
C LYS A 1013 21.88 38.72 19.22
N ARG A 1014 20.93 39.34 18.53
CA ARG A 1014 20.00 40.35 19.09
C ARG A 1014 18.73 39.77 19.71
N PHE A 1015 18.43 38.50 19.50
CA PHE A 1015 17.34 37.82 20.21
C PHE A 1015 17.78 37.18 21.52
N ALA A 1016 19.05 37.30 21.90
CA ALA A 1016 19.58 36.92 23.20
C ALA A 1016 19.55 38.08 24.20
N ASP A 1017 19.28 39.29 23.76
CA ASP A 1017 18.98 40.46 24.56
C ASP A 1017 17.47 40.76 24.42
#